data_d63b425d8e0aa820053f97c3a6241929
#
_entry.id   d63b425d8e0aa820053f97c3a6241929
#
_cell.length_a   1.000
_cell.length_b   1.000
_cell.length_c   1.000
_cell.angle_alpha   90.00
_cell.angle_beta   90.00
_cell.angle_gamma   90.00
#
_symmetry.space_group_name_H-M   'P 1'
#
loop_
_entity.id
_entity.type
_entity.pdbx_description
1 polymer ?
#
loop_
_entity_poly.entity_id
_entity_poly.type
_entity_poly.pdbx_seq_one_letter_code
_entity_poly.pdbx_strand_id
1 'polypeptide(L)'
;MNNPNLNQENGTVGGWRLPGFFLVLAGIVLGQAVLYGPSLIGKKILLPLDILAQSGVYIPQTAEKPQAVLHDMIPTDLVYQFEPARQFAVSEIHQGRFPWWAPYQYGGVPFIWPKFSPFLLLECLAKSPGTLAWVQLIAALVTGTGMYFFCRKALSVGFWPATVCAWCFPLTAFFTLWQGFPTALAVYWLPWLFLAVDRTIRGTHPLAAPGLSVVTCLTLVSGHIDVAGQVLLGSGIYALWCWWRAHPGTWLDRKARTTLAMVMLGWGLGFLLAAPHLLPLLEYAQTGSRTMHRNAGIEERPPTGLQALPQVVLPDLYGTTEKNSAFIAPTPEKNLLESASAAYTGVLATLLVAPLAWYHRRFRAGNLFWIFLAIFGLSWCLNLPGFVPLLRLPVLRMMSHNRLLFLTSFAILALTANGLETLLVGGPIRRRWWFWLPTILLATLCGWCLYRSVVLPAAISTQADFDAFYLRKWGNILAAGDVHQVQAWFIRHYTIMAEFCIVGVIGWLGMWFQKPGRFRLFPLLAFFLVADLLQFDYGRSAQCDPALYYPDVPALKEIARFPPGRIIGGFPASLGFMQGLNDIRGYDSIDPARMVDVLKTTAAVPSTNLSYAETFLLAPRGKLLPPSGVGLPPVLDMLNVRYVIFRGVPPPFMHPPFQSADYWVLVNSNALPRAFVPLTVKTLATGQELKELASPQFNPADVALVTSDVELPARCRGTVQITNEIPTHIRIVAQMETPGLIVLADNWDKGWRAFWNGRPMPILRVDYTIRGVVVPAGTGTLEFIYRPASVVLGLWLAGLAAIVLLGWLAVIHLRSRQNQSPNQIATG
;
A
#
# COMPACT_ATOMS: atom_id res chain seq x y z
N MET A 1 -16.39 -26.99 41.53
CA MET A 1 -16.52 -28.43 41.25
C MET A 1 -15.41 -28.76 40.24
N ASN A 2 -14.31 -29.27 40.77
CA ASN A 2 -13.14 -29.74 40.04
C ASN A 2 -13.45 -31.10 39.40
N ASN A 3 -13.39 -31.17 38.08
CA ASN A 3 -13.52 -32.43 37.36
C ASN A 3 -12.09 -32.96 37.08
N PRO A 4 -11.66 -34.05 37.72
CA PRO A 4 -10.29 -34.59 37.65
C PRO A 4 -9.90 -35.15 36.29
N ASN A 5 -10.82 -35.33 35.33
CA ASN A 5 -10.56 -35.90 34.02
C ASN A 5 -10.08 -34.92 32.93
N LEU A 6 -9.91 -33.63 33.26
CA LEU A 6 -9.39 -32.63 32.34
C LEU A 6 -7.85 -32.46 32.41
N ASN A 7 -7.20 -33.15 33.38
CA ASN A 7 -5.75 -33.04 33.58
C ASN A 7 -4.93 -34.15 32.89
N GLN A 8 -5.54 -35.16 32.29
CA GLN A 8 -4.80 -36.23 31.64
C GLN A 8 -4.42 -35.99 30.16
N GLU A 9 -5.01 -35.01 29.47
CA GLU A 9 -4.54 -34.63 28.12
C GLU A 9 -3.58 -33.42 28.11
N ASN A 10 -3.33 -32.77 29.24
CA ASN A 10 -2.32 -31.71 29.40
C ASN A 10 -0.90 -32.22 29.72
N GLY A 11 -0.71 -33.49 29.74
CA GLY A 11 0.57 -34.13 30.04
C GLY A 11 1.39 -34.49 28.81
N THR A 12 1.60 -33.58 27.92
CA THR A 12 2.78 -33.46 27.06
C THR A 12 2.76 -32.08 26.38
N VAL A 13 3.46 -31.14 26.98
CA VAL A 13 4.17 -30.11 26.23
C VAL A 13 5.26 -30.86 25.47
N GLY A 14 4.82 -31.83 24.67
CA GLY A 14 5.61 -32.68 23.82
C GLY A 14 5.80 -32.00 22.50
N GLY A 15 7.02 -31.89 22.12
CA GLY A 15 7.66 -31.48 20.91
C GLY A 15 6.75 -31.17 19.73
N TRP A 16 7.07 -30.14 19.02
CA TRP A 16 6.60 -29.83 17.67
C TRP A 16 6.47 -31.15 16.89
N ARG A 17 5.26 -31.61 16.64
CA ARG A 17 5.06 -32.66 15.64
C ARG A 17 5.35 -32.04 14.30
N LEU A 18 6.64 -32.01 13.92
CA LEU A 18 7.15 -31.50 12.64
C LEU A 18 6.22 -31.84 11.45
N PRO A 19 5.68 -33.09 11.31
CA PRO A 19 4.79 -33.41 10.21
C PRO A 19 3.50 -32.55 10.15
N GLY A 20 2.91 -32.22 11.31
CA GLY A 20 1.69 -31.39 11.32
C GLY A 20 1.92 -29.96 10.90
N PHE A 21 3.03 -29.34 11.29
CA PHE A 21 3.33 -27.97 10.88
C PHE A 21 3.69 -27.87 9.39
N PHE A 22 4.34 -28.88 8.82
CA PHE A 22 4.55 -28.97 7.37
C PHE A 22 3.25 -28.98 6.59
N LEU A 23 2.18 -29.60 7.12
CA LEU A 23 0.86 -29.59 6.49
C LEU A 23 0.27 -28.16 6.44
N VAL A 24 0.46 -27.36 7.51
CA VAL A 24 0.04 -25.95 7.52
C VAL A 24 0.74 -25.19 6.40
N LEU A 25 2.08 -25.30 6.31
CA LEU A 25 2.87 -24.64 5.28
C LEU A 25 2.49 -25.11 3.87
N ALA A 26 2.36 -26.42 3.69
CA ALA A 26 2.02 -27.04 2.40
C ALA A 26 0.68 -26.53 1.86
N GLY A 27 -0.35 -26.39 2.70
CA GLY A 27 -1.64 -25.86 2.28
C GLY A 27 -1.60 -24.38 1.88
N ILE A 28 -0.80 -23.56 2.61
CA ILE A 28 -0.57 -22.16 2.22
C ILE A 28 0.15 -22.09 0.85
N VAL A 29 1.23 -22.88 0.69
CA VAL A 29 1.99 -22.95 -0.56
C VAL A 29 1.10 -23.40 -1.72
N LEU A 30 0.27 -24.44 -1.49
CA LEU A 30 -0.64 -24.95 -2.49
C LEU A 30 -1.67 -23.90 -2.93
N GLY A 31 -2.27 -23.17 -1.98
CA GLY A 31 -3.19 -22.07 -2.28
C GLY A 31 -2.54 -20.99 -3.15
N GLN A 32 -1.33 -20.55 -2.78
CA GLN A 32 -0.58 -19.57 -3.57
C GLN A 32 -0.12 -20.11 -4.93
N ALA A 33 0.22 -21.41 -5.02
CA ALA A 33 0.59 -22.05 -6.29
C ALA A 33 -0.60 -22.17 -7.24
N VAL A 34 -1.81 -22.39 -6.74
CA VAL A 34 -3.05 -22.38 -7.53
C VAL A 34 -3.30 -20.99 -8.11
N LEU A 35 -3.10 -19.94 -7.33
CA LEU A 35 -3.34 -18.55 -7.75
C LEU A 35 -2.22 -18.01 -8.66
N TYR A 36 -0.98 -18.20 -8.28
CA TYR A 36 0.18 -17.49 -8.87
C TYR A 36 1.21 -18.44 -9.49
N GLY A 37 0.87 -19.70 -9.72
CA GLY A 37 1.77 -20.72 -10.26
C GLY A 37 2.57 -20.28 -11.49
N PRO A 38 1.92 -19.71 -12.53
CA PRO A 38 2.63 -19.21 -13.71
C PRO A 38 3.73 -18.19 -13.39
N SER A 39 3.49 -17.31 -12.41
CA SER A 39 4.47 -16.29 -11.99
C SER A 39 5.55 -16.88 -11.07
N LEU A 40 5.20 -17.84 -10.21
CA LEU A 40 6.17 -18.53 -9.34
C LEU A 40 7.21 -19.33 -10.14
N ILE A 41 6.82 -19.91 -11.26
CA ILE A 41 7.75 -20.64 -12.16
C ILE A 41 8.39 -19.74 -13.22
N GLY A 42 8.20 -18.42 -13.14
CA GLY A 42 8.85 -17.44 -14.02
C GLY A 42 8.29 -17.32 -15.44
N LYS A 43 7.14 -17.98 -15.76
CA LYS A 43 6.49 -17.86 -17.08
C LYS A 43 5.72 -16.55 -17.24
N LYS A 44 5.30 -15.95 -16.14
CA LYS A 44 4.55 -14.68 -16.11
C LYS A 44 5.13 -13.77 -15.04
N ILE A 45 4.82 -12.49 -15.11
CA ILE A 45 5.13 -11.50 -14.07
C ILE A 45 3.83 -11.15 -13.34
N LEU A 46 3.88 -11.15 -12.02
CA LEU A 46 2.73 -10.82 -11.15
C LEU A 46 2.57 -9.29 -11.05
N LEU A 47 2.26 -8.67 -12.16
CA LEU A 47 1.99 -7.24 -12.32
C LEU A 47 0.99 -7.05 -13.47
N PRO A 48 0.14 -5.99 -13.42
CA PRO A 48 -0.81 -5.64 -14.47
C PRO A 48 -0.12 -4.88 -15.62
N LEU A 49 0.83 -5.52 -16.29
CA LEU A 49 1.61 -4.94 -17.38
C LEU A 49 0.80 -4.70 -18.65
N ASP A 50 -0.35 -5.33 -18.78
CA ASP A 50 -1.35 -5.11 -19.83
C ASP A 50 -1.88 -3.66 -19.83
N ILE A 51 -1.87 -2.99 -18.69
CA ILE A 51 -2.16 -1.55 -18.56
C ILE A 51 -1.16 -0.73 -19.38
N LEU A 52 0.13 -1.09 -19.36
CA LEU A 52 1.16 -0.38 -20.12
C LEU A 52 0.95 -0.46 -21.63
N ALA A 53 0.27 -1.52 -22.09
CA ALA A 53 -0.03 -1.76 -23.50
C ALA A 53 -1.34 -1.08 -23.96
N GLN A 54 -2.03 -0.35 -23.09
CA GLN A 54 -3.22 0.39 -23.49
C GLN A 54 -2.84 1.63 -24.31
N SER A 55 -3.73 2.04 -25.23
CA SER A 55 -3.52 3.19 -26.09
C SER A 55 -3.19 4.45 -25.29
N GLY A 56 -2.14 5.16 -25.69
CA GLY A 56 -1.71 6.39 -25.04
C GLY A 56 -1.01 6.22 -23.70
N VAL A 57 -0.82 4.99 -23.19
CA VAL A 57 -0.17 4.77 -21.88
C VAL A 57 1.35 4.70 -22.02
N TYR A 58 1.92 3.56 -22.45
CA TYR A 58 3.37 3.44 -22.50
C TYR A 58 3.88 2.65 -23.72
N ILE A 59 3.44 1.41 -23.93
CA ILE A 59 3.91 0.56 -25.03
C ILE A 59 3.43 1.14 -26.36
N PRO A 60 4.32 1.36 -27.35
CA PRO A 60 3.93 1.88 -28.63
C PRO A 60 2.89 1.00 -29.32
N GLN A 61 1.84 1.62 -29.87
CA GLN A 61 0.86 0.94 -30.70
C GLN A 61 1.39 0.81 -32.13
N THR A 62 1.53 -0.40 -32.61
CA THR A 62 1.93 -0.69 -34.01
C THR A 62 0.97 -1.70 -34.60
N ALA A 63 0.85 -1.72 -35.94
CA ALA A 63 0.01 -2.70 -36.64
C ALA A 63 0.41 -4.16 -36.34
N GLU A 64 1.66 -4.39 -36.01
CA GLU A 64 2.21 -5.71 -35.69
C GLU A 64 1.98 -6.15 -34.23
N LYS A 65 1.70 -5.20 -33.33
CA LYS A 65 1.45 -5.47 -31.90
C LYS A 65 0.03 -5.07 -31.55
N PRO A 66 -0.94 -5.99 -31.64
CA PRO A 66 -2.31 -5.71 -31.24
C PRO A 66 -2.35 -5.30 -29.76
N GLN A 67 -3.30 -4.44 -29.43
CA GLN A 67 -3.51 -4.00 -28.07
C GLN A 67 -3.70 -5.22 -27.14
N ALA A 68 -2.91 -5.29 -26.07
CA ALA A 68 -3.10 -6.33 -25.08
C ALA A 68 -4.48 -6.18 -24.42
N VAL A 69 -5.11 -7.30 -24.20
CA VAL A 69 -6.42 -7.29 -23.54
C VAL A 69 -6.24 -6.87 -22.09
N LEU A 70 -6.83 -5.75 -21.73
CA LEU A 70 -6.82 -5.22 -20.38
C LEU A 70 -7.54 -6.17 -19.42
N HIS A 71 -6.87 -6.56 -18.35
CA HIS A 71 -7.45 -7.41 -17.31
C HIS A 71 -8.30 -6.59 -16.33
N ASP A 72 -7.69 -5.58 -15.69
CA ASP A 72 -8.34 -4.59 -14.82
C ASP A 72 -7.59 -3.27 -14.94
N MET A 73 -8.34 -2.16 -14.98
CA MET A 73 -7.76 -0.82 -15.07
C MET A 73 -7.40 -0.18 -13.73
N ILE A 74 -7.86 -0.75 -12.61
CA ILE A 74 -7.72 -0.09 -11.31
C ILE A 74 -6.30 -0.18 -10.74
N PRO A 75 -5.56 -1.31 -10.84
CA PRO A 75 -4.24 -1.41 -10.21
C PRO A 75 -3.12 -0.68 -10.98
N THR A 76 -3.43 0.49 -11.56
CA THR A 76 -2.45 1.33 -12.27
C THR A 76 -1.28 1.74 -11.40
N ASP A 77 -1.50 1.99 -10.12
CA ASP A 77 -0.46 2.38 -9.16
C ASP A 77 0.69 1.36 -9.11
N LEU A 78 0.38 0.07 -9.33
CA LEU A 78 1.39 -0.99 -9.32
C LEU A 78 2.43 -0.80 -10.42
N VAL A 79 2.01 -0.34 -11.60
CA VAL A 79 2.90 -0.15 -12.75
C VAL A 79 3.33 1.31 -12.95
N TYR A 80 2.59 2.29 -12.43
CA TYR A 80 2.96 3.70 -12.60
C TYR A 80 3.83 4.24 -11.48
N GLN A 81 3.61 3.79 -10.24
CA GLN A 81 4.29 4.30 -9.05
C GLN A 81 5.19 3.24 -8.40
N PHE A 82 4.60 2.06 -8.09
CA PHE A 82 5.27 1.13 -7.19
C PHE A 82 6.41 0.38 -7.86
N GLU A 83 6.25 -0.09 -9.10
CA GLU A 83 7.32 -0.77 -9.79
C GLU A 83 8.49 0.15 -10.15
N PRO A 84 8.30 1.39 -10.67
CA PRO A 84 9.40 2.34 -10.82
C PRO A 84 10.13 2.65 -9.51
N ALA A 85 9.40 2.84 -8.41
CA ALA A 85 10.01 3.08 -7.09
C ALA A 85 10.81 1.85 -6.61
N ARG A 86 10.28 0.64 -6.79
CA ARG A 86 10.98 -0.62 -6.49
C ARG A 86 12.27 -0.75 -7.29
N GLN A 87 12.22 -0.52 -8.61
CA GLN A 87 13.40 -0.59 -9.48
C GLN A 87 14.45 0.45 -9.10
N PHE A 88 14.03 1.65 -8.72
CA PHE A 88 14.94 2.66 -8.18
C PHE A 88 15.63 2.15 -6.91
N ALA A 89 14.87 1.66 -5.92
CA ALA A 89 15.42 1.16 -4.67
C ALA A 89 16.38 -0.02 -4.89
N VAL A 90 15.98 -1.00 -5.71
CA VAL A 90 16.81 -2.16 -6.06
C VAL A 90 18.09 -1.71 -6.74
N SER A 91 18.02 -0.77 -7.70
CA SER A 91 19.20 -0.25 -8.41
C SER A 91 20.18 0.44 -7.47
N GLU A 92 19.70 1.30 -6.56
CA GLU A 92 20.55 2.00 -5.59
C GLU A 92 21.23 1.01 -4.62
N ILE A 93 20.49 0.04 -4.08
CA ILE A 93 21.04 -0.96 -3.17
C ILE A 93 22.11 -1.81 -3.86
N HIS A 94 21.90 -2.24 -5.09
CA HIS A 94 22.91 -2.97 -5.87
C HIS A 94 24.17 -2.15 -6.22
N GLN A 95 24.07 -0.82 -6.17
CA GLN A 95 25.22 0.09 -6.32
C GLN A 95 25.87 0.42 -4.96
N GLY A 96 25.44 -0.24 -3.86
CA GLY A 96 25.93 0.00 -2.51
C GLY A 96 25.42 1.30 -1.88
N ARG A 97 24.38 1.92 -2.44
CA ARG A 97 23.79 3.15 -1.95
C ARG A 97 22.40 2.89 -1.36
N PHE A 98 22.07 3.60 -0.32
CA PHE A 98 20.75 3.52 0.29
C PHE A 98 19.82 4.58 -0.32
N PRO A 99 18.57 4.23 -0.73
CA PRO A 99 17.67 5.13 -1.43
C PRO A 99 17.01 6.13 -0.46
N TRP A 100 17.66 7.27 -0.25
CA TRP A 100 17.12 8.36 0.60
C TRP A 100 16.38 9.43 -0.19
N TRP A 101 16.76 9.66 -1.45
CA TRP A 101 16.28 10.72 -2.32
C TRP A 101 15.93 10.17 -3.69
N ALA A 102 14.74 10.48 -4.21
CA ALA A 102 14.27 10.09 -5.53
C ALA A 102 14.38 11.27 -6.51
N PRO A 103 15.37 11.31 -7.40
CA PRO A 103 15.58 12.44 -8.32
C PRO A 103 14.66 12.42 -9.55
N TYR A 104 14.00 11.31 -9.83
CA TYR A 104 13.30 11.04 -11.10
C TYR A 104 11.92 11.69 -11.21
N GLN A 105 11.42 12.33 -10.15
CA GLN A 105 10.12 12.99 -10.12
C GLN A 105 10.15 14.28 -9.30
N TYR A 106 9.28 15.25 -9.61
CA TYR A 106 9.12 16.53 -8.88
C TYR A 106 10.40 17.36 -8.72
N GLY A 107 11.40 17.17 -9.59
CA GLY A 107 12.73 17.76 -9.37
C GLY A 107 13.48 17.20 -8.16
N GLY A 108 13.09 16.03 -7.71
CA GLY A 108 13.62 15.30 -6.56
C GLY A 108 12.79 15.46 -5.30
N VAL A 109 12.59 14.35 -4.59
CA VAL A 109 11.83 14.26 -3.34
C VAL A 109 12.45 13.23 -2.38
N PRO A 110 12.19 13.33 -1.05
CA PRO A 110 12.53 12.25 -0.13
C PRO A 110 11.93 10.93 -0.60
N PHE A 111 12.73 9.87 -0.59
CA PHE A 111 12.24 8.55 -1.02
C PHE A 111 11.42 7.88 0.09
N ILE A 112 10.11 7.76 -0.13
CA ILE A 112 9.13 7.31 0.88
C ILE A 112 8.81 5.82 0.84
N TRP A 113 9.26 5.08 -0.19
CA TRP A 113 9.05 3.64 -0.28
C TRP A 113 9.47 2.93 1.01
N PRO A 114 8.82 1.82 1.41
CA PRO A 114 9.13 1.10 2.66
C PRO A 114 10.50 0.40 2.60
N LYS A 115 11.56 1.16 2.47
CA LYS A 115 12.95 0.76 2.26
C LYS A 115 13.57 -0.11 3.36
N PHE A 116 12.92 -0.17 4.54
CA PHE A 116 13.30 -1.08 5.63
C PHE A 116 12.38 -2.31 5.72
N SER A 117 11.44 -2.44 4.79
CA SER A 117 10.56 -3.61 4.72
C SER A 117 11.37 -4.87 4.46
N PRO A 118 11.17 -5.96 5.24
CA PRO A 118 11.80 -7.24 4.95
C PRO A 118 11.39 -7.80 3.58
N PHE A 119 10.19 -7.43 3.11
CA PHE A 119 9.70 -7.84 1.80
C PHE A 119 10.47 -7.16 0.67
N LEU A 120 10.71 -5.83 0.75
CA LEU A 120 11.57 -5.13 -0.22
C LEU A 120 13.01 -5.64 -0.20
N LEU A 121 13.54 -5.95 0.98
CA LEU A 121 14.90 -6.52 1.08
C LEU A 121 14.99 -7.86 0.36
N LEU A 122 13.94 -8.69 0.40
CA LEU A 122 13.86 -9.92 -0.39
C LEU A 122 13.81 -9.63 -1.90
N GLU A 123 13.10 -8.61 -2.32
CA GLU A 123 13.06 -8.16 -3.72
C GLU A 123 14.42 -7.69 -4.23
N CYS A 124 15.27 -7.16 -3.33
CA CYS A 124 16.63 -6.74 -3.65
C CYS A 124 17.61 -7.90 -3.86
N LEU A 125 17.25 -9.15 -3.54
CA LEU A 125 18.11 -10.31 -3.79
C LEU A 125 18.34 -10.56 -5.29
N ALA A 126 17.37 -10.20 -6.13
CA ALA A 126 17.49 -10.26 -7.57
C ALA A 126 16.77 -9.06 -8.23
N LYS A 127 17.38 -8.53 -9.31
CA LYS A 127 16.77 -7.42 -10.07
C LYS A 127 15.52 -7.80 -10.85
N SER A 128 15.26 -9.09 -11.00
CA SER A 128 14.15 -9.60 -11.79
C SER A 128 12.80 -9.30 -11.15
N PRO A 129 11.78 -8.86 -11.91
CA PRO A 129 10.41 -8.72 -11.42
C PRO A 129 9.74 -10.07 -11.05
N GLY A 130 10.34 -11.20 -11.42
CA GLY A 130 9.91 -12.53 -10.98
C GLY A 130 9.96 -12.71 -9.46
N THR A 131 10.75 -11.90 -8.73
CA THR A 131 10.79 -11.91 -7.25
C THR A 131 9.46 -11.53 -6.62
N LEU A 132 8.60 -10.76 -7.28
CA LEU A 132 7.30 -10.30 -6.76
C LEU A 132 6.39 -11.47 -6.36
N ALA A 133 6.32 -12.52 -7.18
CA ALA A 133 5.51 -13.71 -6.86
C ALA A 133 6.05 -14.48 -5.66
N TRP A 134 7.38 -14.55 -5.49
CA TRP A 134 8.02 -15.19 -4.35
C TRP A 134 7.82 -14.38 -3.07
N VAL A 135 7.88 -13.06 -3.15
CA VAL A 135 7.57 -12.17 -2.02
C VAL A 135 6.11 -12.34 -1.59
N GLN A 136 5.19 -12.43 -2.54
CA GLN A 136 3.78 -12.72 -2.25
C GLN A 136 3.60 -14.07 -1.53
N LEU A 137 4.29 -15.13 -1.96
CA LEU A 137 4.29 -16.43 -1.29
C LEU A 137 4.83 -16.33 0.15
N ILE A 138 5.96 -15.64 0.34
CA ILE A 138 6.57 -15.46 1.67
C ILE A 138 5.63 -14.67 2.58
N ALA A 139 5.02 -13.62 2.09
CA ALA A 139 4.05 -12.82 2.83
C ALA A 139 2.82 -13.65 3.26
N ALA A 140 2.30 -14.50 2.35
CA ALA A 140 1.24 -15.44 2.68
C ALA A 140 1.66 -16.47 3.75
N LEU A 141 2.89 -16.97 3.69
CA LEU A 141 3.45 -17.85 4.72
C LEU A 141 3.57 -17.12 6.07
N VAL A 142 4.04 -15.88 6.09
CA VAL A 142 4.14 -15.07 7.31
C VAL A 142 2.76 -14.90 7.95
N THR A 143 1.76 -14.47 7.21
CA THR A 143 0.45 -14.19 7.78
C THR A 143 -0.34 -15.46 8.13
N GLY A 144 -0.27 -16.49 7.28
CA GLY A 144 -0.92 -17.77 7.53
C GLY A 144 -0.36 -18.49 8.76
N THR A 145 0.97 -18.53 8.91
CA THR A 145 1.60 -19.08 10.12
C THR A 145 1.27 -18.25 11.36
N GLY A 146 1.22 -16.94 11.24
CA GLY A 146 0.74 -16.04 12.30
C GLY A 146 -0.67 -16.39 12.74
N MET A 147 -1.58 -16.59 11.79
CA MET A 147 -2.97 -16.99 12.06
C MET A 147 -3.05 -18.37 12.73
N TYR A 148 -2.22 -19.35 12.29
CA TYR A 148 -2.12 -20.65 12.95
C TYR A 148 -1.75 -20.50 14.43
N PHE A 149 -0.66 -19.78 14.71
CA PHE A 149 -0.22 -19.61 16.09
C PHE A 149 -1.19 -18.77 16.93
N PHE A 150 -1.81 -17.77 16.37
CA PHE A 150 -2.87 -17.00 17.03
C PHE A 150 -4.05 -17.92 17.43
N CYS A 151 -4.57 -18.71 16.50
CA CYS A 151 -5.63 -19.67 16.77
C CYS A 151 -5.25 -20.70 17.83
N ARG A 152 -4.06 -21.31 17.72
CA ARG A 152 -3.57 -22.32 18.67
C ARG A 152 -3.32 -21.76 20.06
N LYS A 153 -2.79 -20.55 20.15
CA LYS A 153 -2.23 -20.02 21.40
C LYS A 153 -3.11 -18.96 22.07
N ALA A 154 -3.76 -18.08 21.32
CA ALA A 154 -4.63 -17.05 21.86
C ALA A 154 -6.10 -17.54 21.97
N LEU A 155 -6.66 -18.13 20.90
CA LEU A 155 -8.01 -18.69 20.89
C LEU A 155 -8.06 -20.07 21.57
N SER A 156 -6.93 -20.78 21.67
CA SER A 156 -6.82 -22.13 22.27
C SER A 156 -7.71 -23.16 21.55
N VAL A 157 -7.77 -23.13 20.23
CA VAL A 157 -8.48 -24.10 19.40
C VAL A 157 -7.55 -25.25 18.97
N GLY A 158 -8.13 -26.36 18.53
CA GLY A 158 -7.43 -27.55 18.09
C GLY A 158 -6.56 -27.34 16.84
N PHE A 159 -5.83 -28.38 16.45
CA PHE A 159 -4.93 -28.34 15.28
C PHE A 159 -5.68 -28.00 13.99
N TRP A 160 -6.74 -28.75 13.67
CA TRP A 160 -7.46 -28.62 12.40
C TRP A 160 -8.17 -27.27 12.22
N PRO A 161 -8.94 -26.74 13.22
CA PRO A 161 -9.50 -25.38 13.12
C PRO A 161 -8.43 -24.32 12.87
N ALA A 162 -7.30 -24.41 13.57
CA ALA A 162 -6.20 -23.47 13.39
C ALA A 162 -5.56 -23.59 11.99
N THR A 163 -5.40 -24.81 11.48
CA THR A 163 -4.84 -25.10 10.15
C THR A 163 -5.72 -24.56 9.04
N VAL A 164 -7.04 -24.82 9.09
CA VAL A 164 -7.99 -24.31 8.09
C VAL A 164 -7.99 -22.77 8.07
N CYS A 165 -8.04 -22.13 9.24
CA CYS A 165 -8.00 -20.67 9.29
C CYS A 165 -6.66 -20.10 8.81
N ALA A 166 -5.53 -20.81 9.01
CA ALA A 166 -4.23 -20.46 8.47
C ALA A 166 -4.19 -20.50 6.93
N TRP A 167 -4.87 -21.47 6.34
CA TRP A 167 -5.01 -21.57 4.87
C TRP A 167 -5.93 -20.49 4.31
N CYS A 168 -7.04 -20.19 5.01
CA CYS A 168 -8.03 -19.20 4.56
C CYS A 168 -7.53 -17.75 4.71
N PHE A 169 -6.77 -17.40 5.76
CA PHE A 169 -6.50 -15.99 6.04
C PHE A 169 -5.74 -15.27 4.91
N PRO A 170 -4.65 -15.82 4.32
CA PRO A 170 -3.98 -15.19 3.18
C PRO A 170 -4.79 -15.19 1.88
N LEU A 171 -5.95 -15.87 1.86
CA LEU A 171 -6.90 -15.92 0.73
C LEU A 171 -8.13 -15.04 1.00
N THR A 172 -8.20 -14.24 2.06
CA THR A 172 -9.33 -13.32 2.25
C THR A 172 -9.25 -12.18 1.23
N ALA A 173 -10.40 -11.68 0.81
CA ALA A 173 -10.50 -10.68 -0.25
C ALA A 173 -9.61 -9.45 -0.05
N PHE A 174 -9.33 -9.06 1.19
CA PHE A 174 -8.41 -7.96 1.46
C PHE A 174 -7.03 -8.19 0.82
N PHE A 175 -6.45 -9.38 0.99
CA PHE A 175 -5.12 -9.66 0.44
C PHE A 175 -5.12 -9.84 -1.08
N THR A 176 -6.20 -10.34 -1.64
CA THR A 176 -6.35 -10.50 -3.09
C THR A 176 -6.54 -9.16 -3.79
N LEU A 177 -7.46 -8.34 -3.29
CA LEU A 177 -7.75 -7.04 -3.86
C LEU A 177 -6.58 -6.06 -3.70
N TRP A 178 -5.85 -6.15 -2.59
CA TRP A 178 -4.66 -5.32 -2.33
C TRP A 178 -3.34 -6.05 -2.65
N GLN A 179 -3.37 -7.09 -3.50
CA GLN A 179 -2.17 -7.82 -3.92
C GLN A 179 -1.19 -6.88 -4.64
N GLY A 180 0.09 -6.96 -4.26
CA GLY A 180 1.16 -6.10 -4.80
C GLY A 180 1.22 -4.69 -4.21
N PHE A 181 0.16 -4.21 -3.54
CA PHE A 181 0.16 -2.90 -2.88
C PHE A 181 0.88 -2.95 -1.52
N PRO A 182 1.61 -1.89 -1.15
CA PRO A 182 2.20 -1.76 0.19
C PRO A 182 1.16 -1.79 1.31
N THR A 183 -0.11 -1.53 1.00
CA THR A 183 -1.26 -1.62 1.90
C THR A 183 -1.36 -3.00 2.57
N ALA A 184 -1.26 -4.08 1.80
CA ALA A 184 -1.35 -5.45 2.31
C ALA A 184 -0.15 -5.82 3.19
N LEU A 185 1.05 -5.30 2.89
CA LEU A 185 2.28 -5.69 3.57
C LEU A 185 2.28 -5.39 5.08
N ALA A 186 1.61 -4.33 5.53
CA ALA A 186 1.44 -4.04 6.95
C ALA A 186 0.47 -5.03 7.63
N VAL A 187 -0.58 -5.47 6.92
CA VAL A 187 -1.62 -6.36 7.46
C VAL A 187 -1.12 -7.79 7.63
N TYR A 188 -0.10 -8.22 6.89
CA TYR A 188 0.50 -9.56 7.05
C TYR A 188 1.04 -9.81 8.47
N TRP A 189 1.35 -8.76 9.24
CA TRP A 189 1.82 -8.85 10.63
C TRP A 189 0.70 -8.87 11.67
N LEU A 190 -0.56 -8.63 11.29
CA LEU A 190 -1.70 -8.52 12.21
C LEU A 190 -1.85 -9.73 13.16
N PRO A 191 -1.82 -11.00 12.69
CA PRO A 191 -2.00 -12.14 13.59
C PRO A 191 -0.86 -12.26 14.61
N TRP A 192 0.38 -11.94 14.19
CA TRP A 192 1.55 -11.93 15.06
C TRP A 192 1.46 -10.84 16.12
N LEU A 193 0.99 -9.65 15.73
CA LEU A 193 0.82 -8.53 16.64
C LEU A 193 -0.22 -8.84 17.71
N PHE A 194 -1.37 -9.39 17.31
CA PHE A 194 -2.42 -9.81 18.25
C PHE A 194 -1.92 -10.93 19.17
N LEU A 195 -1.18 -11.90 18.65
CA LEU A 195 -0.57 -12.95 19.45
C LEU A 195 0.43 -12.39 20.47
N ALA A 196 1.29 -11.46 20.06
CA ALA A 196 2.29 -10.84 20.94
C ALA A 196 1.62 -10.04 22.07
N VAL A 197 0.54 -9.28 21.76
CA VAL A 197 -0.28 -8.57 22.73
C VAL A 197 -0.89 -9.54 23.75
N ASP A 198 -1.58 -10.60 23.28
CA ASP A 198 -2.20 -11.61 24.15
C ASP A 198 -1.18 -12.24 25.11
N ARG A 199 -0.01 -12.62 24.57
CA ARG A 199 1.06 -13.24 25.35
C ARG A 199 1.69 -12.29 26.38
N THR A 200 1.84 -11.02 26.03
CA THR A 200 2.37 -10.00 26.93
C THR A 200 1.41 -9.76 28.10
N ILE A 201 0.12 -9.64 27.81
CA ILE A 201 -0.90 -9.41 28.87
C ILE A 201 -1.05 -10.62 29.78
N ARG A 202 -1.07 -11.84 29.24
CA ARG A 202 -1.16 -13.05 30.06
C ARG A 202 0.11 -13.37 30.82
N GLY A 203 1.24 -12.76 30.45
CA GLY A 203 2.55 -13.01 31.07
C GLY A 203 3.04 -14.45 30.91
N THR A 204 2.62 -15.13 29.83
CA THR A 204 2.84 -16.57 29.63
C THR A 204 4.23 -16.93 29.07
N HIS A 205 4.96 -15.94 28.57
CA HIS A 205 6.28 -16.15 27.99
C HIS A 205 7.15 -14.90 28.17
N PRO A 206 8.41 -15.05 28.63
CA PRO A 206 9.29 -13.91 28.88
C PRO A 206 9.64 -13.10 27.61
N LEU A 207 9.63 -13.74 26.44
CA LEU A 207 9.92 -13.09 25.15
C LEU A 207 8.69 -12.40 24.54
N ALA A 208 7.52 -12.37 25.21
CA ALA A 208 6.30 -11.82 24.62
C ALA A 208 6.39 -10.32 24.37
N ALA A 209 6.85 -9.54 25.35
CA ALA A 209 6.97 -8.09 25.20
C ALA A 209 8.13 -7.67 24.26
N PRO A 210 9.34 -8.31 24.31
CA PRO A 210 10.34 -8.15 23.25
C PRO A 210 9.81 -8.50 21.86
N GLY A 211 9.08 -9.62 21.73
CA GLY A 211 8.43 -10.01 20.47
C GLY A 211 7.42 -8.96 19.97
N LEU A 212 6.65 -8.35 20.89
CA LEU A 212 5.74 -7.25 20.58
C LEU A 212 6.51 -6.06 19.98
N SER A 213 7.68 -5.70 20.52
CA SER A 213 8.51 -4.61 19.97
C SER A 213 8.93 -4.89 18.53
N VAL A 214 9.40 -6.11 18.26
CA VAL A 214 9.84 -6.51 16.92
C VAL A 214 8.69 -6.50 15.92
N VAL A 215 7.55 -7.13 16.27
CA VAL A 215 6.38 -7.19 15.37
C VAL A 215 5.77 -5.81 15.13
N THR A 216 5.77 -4.93 16.14
CA THR A 216 5.37 -3.53 15.97
C THR A 216 6.28 -2.79 14.98
N CYS A 217 7.59 -2.93 15.12
CA CYS A 217 8.54 -2.37 14.15
C CYS A 217 8.27 -2.91 12.74
N LEU A 218 8.16 -4.24 12.59
CA LEU A 218 7.88 -4.87 11.30
C LEU A 218 6.57 -4.39 10.68
N THR A 219 5.52 -4.20 11.47
CA THR A 219 4.26 -3.62 11.00
C THR A 219 4.45 -2.20 10.44
N LEU A 220 5.22 -1.36 11.16
CA LEU A 220 5.43 0.05 10.81
C LEU A 220 6.33 0.24 9.59
N VAL A 221 7.31 -0.64 9.36
CA VAL A 221 8.27 -0.48 8.26
C VAL A 221 7.90 -1.26 7.01
N SER A 222 6.92 -2.18 7.07
CA SER A 222 6.63 -3.08 5.96
C SER A 222 5.79 -2.48 4.85
N GLY A 223 4.91 -1.52 5.17
CA GLY A 223 3.93 -1.06 4.19
C GLY A 223 3.47 0.38 4.41
N HIS A 224 2.26 0.65 3.97
CA HIS A 224 1.63 1.96 4.08
C HIS A 224 1.42 2.35 5.54
N ILE A 225 1.89 3.54 5.93
CA ILE A 225 1.88 3.99 7.33
C ILE A 225 0.47 4.16 7.90
N ASP A 226 -0.49 4.62 7.10
CA ASP A 226 -1.89 4.75 7.51
C ASP A 226 -2.52 3.40 7.85
N VAL A 227 -2.20 2.35 7.07
CA VAL A 227 -2.68 0.98 7.33
C VAL A 227 -1.94 0.36 8.51
N ALA A 228 -0.63 0.61 8.66
CA ALA A 228 0.10 0.21 9.86
C ALA A 228 -0.52 0.85 11.12
N GLY A 229 -0.92 2.12 11.06
CA GLY A 229 -1.68 2.79 12.11
C GLY A 229 -3.02 2.12 12.42
N GLN A 230 -3.74 1.64 11.40
CA GLN A 230 -5.00 0.90 11.58
C GLN A 230 -4.79 -0.49 12.20
N VAL A 231 -3.70 -1.19 11.82
CA VAL A 231 -3.32 -2.47 12.45
C VAL A 231 -3.00 -2.26 13.93
N LEU A 232 -2.28 -1.19 14.27
CA LEU A 232 -1.98 -0.81 15.65
C LEU A 232 -3.25 -0.40 16.42
N LEU A 233 -4.17 0.33 15.79
CA LEU A 233 -5.48 0.67 16.37
C LEU A 233 -6.27 -0.59 16.72
N GLY A 234 -6.34 -1.56 15.79
CA GLY A 234 -6.94 -2.87 16.05
C GLY A 234 -6.24 -3.61 17.20
N SER A 235 -4.89 -3.56 17.25
CA SER A 235 -4.14 -4.18 18.34
C SER A 235 -4.38 -3.49 19.69
N GLY A 236 -4.58 -2.18 19.69
CA GLY A 236 -4.93 -1.40 20.88
C GLY A 236 -6.30 -1.80 21.44
N ILE A 237 -7.30 -1.89 20.57
CA ILE A 237 -8.66 -2.37 20.94
C ILE A 237 -8.57 -3.79 21.51
N TYR A 238 -7.78 -4.67 20.87
CA TYR A 238 -7.59 -6.05 21.35
C TYR A 238 -6.83 -6.09 22.69
N ALA A 239 -5.83 -5.24 22.87
CA ALA A 239 -5.07 -5.13 24.12
C ALA A 239 -5.96 -4.70 25.30
N LEU A 240 -6.80 -3.68 25.10
CA LEU A 240 -7.74 -3.22 26.12
C LEU A 240 -8.70 -4.33 26.52
N TRP A 241 -9.21 -5.08 25.55
CA TRP A 241 -10.12 -6.19 25.83
C TRP A 241 -9.44 -7.35 26.56
N CYS A 242 -8.21 -7.74 26.13
CA CYS A 242 -7.42 -8.77 26.81
C CYS A 242 -7.05 -8.36 28.23
N TRP A 243 -6.66 -7.10 28.42
CA TRP A 243 -6.31 -6.55 29.72
C TRP A 243 -7.49 -6.52 30.68
N TRP A 244 -8.65 -6.04 30.20
CA TRP A 244 -9.90 -6.05 30.96
C TRP A 244 -10.29 -7.47 31.40
N ARG A 245 -10.16 -8.45 30.52
CA ARG A 245 -10.47 -9.85 30.84
C ARG A 245 -9.45 -10.51 31.77
N ALA A 246 -8.18 -10.15 31.69
CA ALA A 246 -7.13 -10.69 32.53
C ALA A 246 -7.19 -10.18 33.99
N HIS A 247 -7.83 -9.01 34.22
CA HIS A 247 -7.85 -8.33 35.51
C HIS A 247 -9.29 -7.91 35.93
N PRO A 248 -10.23 -8.84 36.05
CA PRO A 248 -11.63 -8.51 36.38
C PRO A 248 -11.71 -7.90 37.78
N GLY A 249 -12.21 -6.65 37.89
CA GLY A 249 -12.36 -5.95 39.18
C GLY A 249 -11.08 -5.43 39.84
N THR A 250 -9.89 -5.68 39.22
CA THR A 250 -8.57 -5.34 39.79
C THR A 250 -7.73 -4.48 38.84
N TRP A 251 -8.37 -3.59 38.10
CA TRP A 251 -7.72 -2.79 37.03
C TRP A 251 -6.63 -1.84 37.53
N LEU A 252 -6.71 -1.38 38.79
CA LEU A 252 -5.73 -0.48 39.39
C LEU A 252 -4.62 -1.22 40.16
N ASP A 253 -4.69 -2.53 40.26
CA ASP A 253 -3.68 -3.33 40.96
C ASP A 253 -2.32 -3.24 40.29
N ARG A 254 -1.26 -3.42 41.08
CA ARG A 254 0.12 -3.40 40.59
C ARG A 254 0.34 -4.34 39.40
N LYS A 255 -0.24 -5.53 39.41
CA LYS A 255 -0.13 -6.52 38.32
C LYS A 255 -0.79 -6.01 37.02
N ALA A 256 -2.00 -5.45 37.12
CA ALA A 256 -2.72 -4.89 35.98
C ALA A 256 -1.94 -3.71 35.35
N ARG A 257 -1.44 -2.80 36.20
CA ARG A 257 -0.61 -1.67 35.71
C ARG A 257 0.70 -2.13 35.10
N THR A 258 1.36 -3.15 35.68
CA THR A 258 2.62 -3.70 35.13
C THR A 258 2.40 -4.35 33.76
N THR A 259 1.33 -5.12 33.57
CA THR A 259 1.01 -5.73 32.26
C THR A 259 0.72 -4.67 31.21
N LEU A 260 -0.03 -3.63 31.54
CA LEU A 260 -0.29 -2.51 30.63
C LEU A 260 1.02 -1.77 30.28
N ALA A 261 1.88 -1.49 31.28
CA ALA A 261 3.18 -0.87 31.08
C ALA A 261 4.09 -1.71 30.16
N MET A 262 4.05 -3.04 30.26
CA MET A 262 4.81 -3.94 29.38
C MET A 262 4.32 -3.90 27.94
N VAL A 263 3.01 -3.79 27.71
CA VAL A 263 2.44 -3.60 26.36
C VAL A 263 2.88 -2.24 25.79
N MET A 264 2.74 -1.18 26.58
CA MET A 264 3.16 0.17 26.16
C MET A 264 4.68 0.25 25.87
N LEU A 265 5.49 -0.42 26.69
CA LEU A 265 6.94 -0.52 26.45
C LEU A 265 7.24 -1.30 25.17
N GLY A 266 6.53 -2.41 24.94
CA GLY A 266 6.65 -3.20 23.71
C GLY A 266 6.36 -2.37 22.46
N TRP A 267 5.22 -1.65 22.44
CA TRP A 267 4.90 -0.74 21.35
C TRP A 267 5.90 0.41 21.25
N GLY A 268 6.25 1.07 22.36
CA GLY A 268 7.19 2.19 22.39
C GLY A 268 8.55 1.83 21.80
N LEU A 269 9.13 0.68 22.19
CA LEU A 269 10.37 0.19 21.60
C LEU A 269 10.22 -0.13 20.12
N GLY A 270 9.07 -0.69 19.70
CA GLY A 270 8.77 -0.94 18.29
C GLY A 270 8.72 0.35 17.45
N PHE A 271 8.11 1.41 17.97
CA PHE A 271 8.14 2.74 17.33
C PHE A 271 9.55 3.32 17.25
N LEU A 272 10.34 3.19 18.31
CA LEU A 272 11.74 3.67 18.32
C LEU A 272 12.60 2.88 17.32
N LEU A 273 12.42 1.58 17.20
CA LEU A 273 13.10 0.76 16.19
C LEU A 273 12.73 1.17 14.76
N ALA A 274 11.47 1.57 14.53
CA ALA A 274 10.99 2.04 13.23
C ALA A 274 11.31 3.52 12.95
N ALA A 275 11.89 4.26 13.89
CA ALA A 275 12.13 5.71 13.80
C ALA A 275 12.93 6.14 12.55
N PRO A 276 13.94 5.38 12.03
CA PRO A 276 14.65 5.73 10.81
C PRO A 276 13.77 5.80 9.56
N HIS A 277 12.64 5.09 9.57
CA HIS A 277 11.62 5.14 8.53
C HIS A 277 10.56 6.20 8.82
N LEU A 278 10.05 6.22 10.05
CA LEU A 278 8.90 7.03 10.43
C LEU A 278 9.21 8.54 10.44
N LEU A 279 10.33 8.94 11.03
CA LEU A 279 10.62 10.37 11.21
C LEU A 279 10.77 11.12 9.88
N PRO A 280 11.59 10.66 8.91
CA PRO A 280 11.67 11.33 7.61
C PRO A 280 10.38 11.24 6.80
N LEU A 281 9.61 10.15 6.93
CA LEU A 281 8.31 10.02 6.27
C LEU A 281 7.30 11.04 6.81
N LEU A 282 7.19 11.19 8.13
CA LEU A 282 6.30 12.18 8.76
C LEU A 282 6.74 13.62 8.45
N GLU A 283 8.04 13.86 8.39
CA GLU A 283 8.61 15.14 8.01
C GLU A 283 8.21 15.52 6.58
N TYR A 284 8.34 14.61 5.63
CA TYR A 284 7.94 14.85 4.24
C TYR A 284 6.42 14.97 4.11
N ALA A 285 5.65 14.12 4.78
CA ALA A 285 4.19 14.15 4.74
C ALA A 285 3.60 15.51 5.14
N GLN A 286 4.25 16.24 6.07
CA GLN A 286 3.82 17.58 6.47
C GLN A 286 3.91 18.62 5.34
N THR A 287 4.72 18.37 4.33
CA THR A 287 4.89 19.26 3.16
C THR A 287 3.96 18.91 2.00
N GLY A 288 3.19 17.83 2.13
CA GLY A 288 2.38 17.29 1.06
C GLY A 288 1.00 17.92 0.92
N SER A 289 0.53 18.08 -0.32
CA SER A 289 -0.80 18.60 -0.64
C SER A 289 -1.90 17.71 -0.08
N ARG A 290 -1.74 16.39 -0.15
CA ARG A 290 -2.68 15.42 0.41
C ARG A 290 -2.90 15.60 1.92
N THR A 291 -1.83 15.85 2.67
CA THR A 291 -1.91 16.14 4.10
C THR A 291 -2.67 17.45 4.37
N MET A 292 -2.43 18.47 3.54
CA MET A 292 -3.15 19.74 3.63
C MET A 292 -4.65 19.56 3.38
N HIS A 293 -5.03 18.83 2.33
CA HIS A 293 -6.42 18.52 2.02
C HIS A 293 -7.12 17.76 3.15
N ARG A 294 -6.49 16.72 3.71
CA ARG A 294 -7.04 15.96 4.85
C ARG A 294 -7.18 16.82 6.11
N ASN A 295 -6.23 17.73 6.36
CA ASN A 295 -6.33 18.69 7.45
C ASN A 295 -7.49 19.69 7.24
N ALA A 296 -7.78 20.05 6.00
CA ALA A 296 -8.93 20.86 5.64
C ALA A 296 -10.27 20.09 5.68
N GLY A 297 -10.25 18.78 6.00
CA GLY A 297 -11.45 17.97 6.10
C GLY A 297 -11.94 17.35 4.79
N ILE A 298 -11.11 17.36 3.73
CA ILE A 298 -11.44 16.72 2.46
C ILE A 298 -11.21 15.21 2.61
N GLU A 299 -12.29 14.45 2.44
CA GLU A 299 -12.30 12.98 2.51
C GLU A 299 -12.20 12.39 1.10
N GLU A 300 -11.09 11.71 0.81
CA GLU A 300 -10.88 11.04 -0.48
C GLU A 300 -11.83 9.87 -0.68
N ARG A 301 -12.22 9.22 0.41
CA ARG A 301 -13.05 8.03 0.46
C ARG A 301 -14.13 8.21 1.52
N PRO A 302 -15.21 8.94 1.22
CA PRO A 302 -16.31 9.15 2.17
C PRO A 302 -17.02 7.83 2.50
N PRO A 303 -17.69 7.76 3.66
CA PRO A 303 -18.51 6.60 4.04
C PRO A 303 -19.59 6.28 3.00
N THR A 304 -19.79 4.99 2.73
CA THR A 304 -20.70 4.52 1.67
C THR A 304 -22.15 4.38 2.12
N GLY A 305 -22.39 3.63 3.20
CA GLY A 305 -23.71 3.34 3.75
C GLY A 305 -24.08 1.85 3.75
N LEU A 306 -25.27 1.55 4.28
CA LEU A 306 -25.73 0.16 4.51
C LEU A 306 -25.90 -0.66 3.23
N GLN A 307 -26.03 -0.04 2.07
CA GLN A 307 -26.07 -0.72 0.78
C GLN A 307 -24.78 -1.50 0.46
N ALA A 308 -23.66 -1.18 1.11
CA ALA A 308 -22.41 -1.92 0.98
C ALA A 308 -22.39 -3.24 1.78
N LEU A 309 -23.29 -3.42 2.77
CA LEU A 309 -23.28 -4.59 3.66
C LEU A 309 -23.36 -5.94 2.93
N PRO A 310 -24.20 -6.13 1.90
CA PRO A 310 -24.28 -7.42 1.20
C PRO A 310 -22.96 -7.84 0.54
N GLN A 311 -22.06 -6.90 0.20
CA GLN A 311 -20.76 -7.21 -0.40
C GLN A 311 -19.84 -8.02 0.52
N VAL A 312 -20.10 -8.02 1.84
CA VAL A 312 -19.34 -8.85 2.80
C VAL A 312 -19.53 -10.35 2.55
N VAL A 313 -20.66 -10.75 1.97
CA VAL A 313 -21.00 -12.15 1.65
C VAL A 313 -21.18 -12.39 0.15
N LEU A 314 -21.43 -11.36 -0.60
CA LEU A 314 -21.54 -11.36 -2.08
C LEU A 314 -20.59 -10.30 -2.65
N PRO A 315 -19.28 -10.58 -2.71
CA PRO A 315 -18.30 -9.56 -3.06
C PRO A 315 -18.52 -9.00 -4.47
N ASP A 316 -18.99 -9.80 -5.39
CA ASP A 316 -19.27 -9.45 -6.79
C ASP A 316 -20.69 -8.94 -7.04
N LEU A 317 -21.44 -8.62 -5.99
CA LEU A 317 -22.83 -8.16 -6.08
C LEU A 317 -23.03 -7.01 -7.08
N TYR A 318 -22.13 -6.06 -7.08
CA TYR A 318 -22.16 -4.89 -7.96
C TYR A 318 -21.19 -4.99 -9.13
N GLY A 319 -20.69 -6.18 -9.45
CA GLY A 319 -19.71 -6.38 -10.50
C GLY A 319 -18.30 -5.88 -10.15
N THR A 320 -17.45 -5.85 -11.15
CA THR A 320 -16.03 -5.46 -11.00
C THR A 320 -15.61 -4.51 -12.12
N THR A 321 -14.39 -4.01 -12.03
CA THR A 321 -13.72 -3.25 -13.08
C THR A 321 -12.89 -4.13 -14.03
N GLU A 322 -12.93 -5.45 -13.79
CA GLU A 322 -12.26 -6.44 -14.62
C GLU A 322 -12.92 -6.56 -15.99
N LYS A 323 -12.16 -7.12 -16.93
CA LYS A 323 -12.65 -7.44 -18.28
C LYS A 323 -13.98 -8.22 -18.23
N ASN A 324 -14.87 -7.91 -19.16
CA ASN A 324 -16.18 -8.52 -19.31
C ASN A 324 -17.14 -8.32 -18.12
N SER A 325 -16.83 -7.41 -17.19
CA SER A 325 -17.69 -7.01 -16.08
C SER A 325 -18.01 -5.52 -16.13
N ALA A 326 -18.89 -5.07 -15.26
CA ALA A 326 -19.18 -3.65 -15.05
C ALA A 326 -19.43 -3.39 -13.58
N PHE A 327 -18.81 -2.34 -13.05
CA PHE A 327 -19.04 -1.94 -11.66
C PHE A 327 -20.26 -1.03 -11.56
N ILE A 328 -21.39 -1.57 -11.10
CA ILE A 328 -22.71 -0.93 -11.08
C ILE A 328 -23.16 -0.49 -9.68
N ALA A 329 -22.24 -0.39 -8.71
CA ALA A 329 -22.57 -0.01 -7.35
C ALA A 329 -23.37 1.31 -7.32
N PRO A 330 -24.46 1.39 -6.53
CA PRO A 330 -25.24 2.61 -6.33
C PRO A 330 -24.54 3.61 -5.39
N THR A 331 -23.27 3.40 -5.13
CA THR A 331 -22.44 4.04 -4.12
C THR A 331 -21.37 4.92 -4.77
N PRO A 332 -20.75 5.87 -4.04
CA PRO A 332 -19.67 6.70 -4.58
C PRO A 332 -18.37 5.92 -4.82
N GLU A 333 -18.29 4.68 -4.38
CA GLU A 333 -17.15 3.79 -4.67
C GLU A 333 -17.02 3.55 -6.17
N LYS A 334 -15.77 3.40 -6.62
CA LYS A 334 -15.46 3.23 -8.03
C LYS A 334 -14.91 1.85 -8.38
N ASN A 335 -14.59 1.04 -7.36
CA ASN A 335 -13.95 -0.27 -7.54
C ASN A 335 -14.11 -1.16 -6.29
N LEU A 336 -13.72 -2.44 -6.41
CA LEU A 336 -13.81 -3.40 -5.32
C LEU A 336 -12.80 -3.16 -4.20
N LEU A 337 -11.61 -2.64 -4.49
CA LEU A 337 -10.55 -2.45 -3.50
C LEU A 337 -11.03 -1.60 -2.31
N GLU A 338 -11.88 -0.65 -2.59
CA GLU A 338 -12.34 0.36 -1.64
C GLU A 338 -13.75 0.09 -1.11
N SER A 339 -14.38 -0.99 -1.61
CA SER A 339 -15.73 -1.42 -1.24
C SER A 339 -15.71 -2.41 -0.07
N ALA A 340 -16.89 -2.68 0.51
CA ALA A 340 -17.05 -3.67 1.56
C ALA A 340 -16.73 -5.10 1.11
N SER A 341 -16.54 -5.35 -0.20
CA SER A 341 -16.04 -6.61 -0.76
C SER A 341 -14.68 -7.02 -0.17
N ALA A 342 -13.84 -6.05 0.20
CA ALA A 342 -12.54 -6.34 0.84
C ALA A 342 -12.66 -7.03 2.21
N ALA A 343 -13.86 -7.08 2.81
CA ALA A 343 -14.14 -7.85 4.02
C ALA A 343 -14.53 -9.31 3.74
N TYR A 344 -14.69 -9.72 2.47
CA TYR A 344 -15.11 -11.07 2.14
C TYR A 344 -14.15 -12.13 2.67
N THR A 345 -14.73 -13.12 3.33
CA THR A 345 -13.99 -14.17 4.04
C THR A 345 -14.57 -15.56 3.73
N GLY A 346 -15.41 -15.63 2.70
CA GLY A 346 -16.16 -16.79 2.28
C GLY A 346 -17.60 -16.79 2.85
N VAL A 347 -18.57 -17.11 2.00
CA VAL A 347 -19.98 -17.20 2.41
C VAL A 347 -20.20 -18.28 3.45
N LEU A 348 -19.51 -19.43 3.30
CA LEU A 348 -19.61 -20.54 4.25
C LEU A 348 -18.95 -20.19 5.59
N ALA A 349 -17.81 -19.51 5.59
CA ALA A 349 -17.16 -19.07 6.82
C ALA A 349 -18.06 -18.11 7.59
N THR A 350 -18.65 -17.13 6.89
CA THR A 350 -19.43 -16.03 7.48
C THR A 350 -20.81 -16.50 7.94
N LEU A 351 -21.58 -17.19 7.10
CA LEU A 351 -22.98 -17.50 7.37
C LEU A 351 -23.22 -18.90 7.95
N LEU A 352 -22.30 -19.85 7.75
CA LEU A 352 -22.42 -21.21 8.24
C LEU A 352 -21.59 -21.44 9.50
N VAL A 353 -20.27 -21.21 9.44
CA VAL A 353 -19.33 -21.69 10.48
C VAL A 353 -19.19 -20.70 11.63
N ALA A 354 -19.04 -19.40 11.36
CA ALA A 354 -18.93 -18.39 12.42
C ALA A 354 -20.10 -18.40 13.41
N PRO A 355 -21.40 -18.58 13.01
CA PRO A 355 -22.51 -18.73 13.94
C PRO A 355 -22.39 -19.90 14.88
N LEU A 356 -21.71 -21.00 14.50
CA LEU A 356 -21.50 -22.16 15.37
C LEU A 356 -20.67 -21.87 16.60
N ALA A 357 -19.82 -20.83 16.58
CA ALA A 357 -19.05 -20.40 17.75
C ALA A 357 -19.91 -20.12 18.99
N TRP A 358 -21.20 -19.75 18.80
CA TRP A 358 -22.11 -19.42 19.89
C TRP A 358 -22.67 -20.64 20.64
N TYR A 359 -22.59 -21.84 20.08
CA TYR A 359 -23.07 -23.05 20.72
C TYR A 359 -22.22 -23.48 21.92
N HIS A 360 -20.92 -23.15 21.92
CA HIS A 360 -20.02 -23.50 22.99
C HIS A 360 -19.86 -22.33 23.98
N ARG A 361 -20.25 -22.54 25.27
CA ARG A 361 -20.25 -21.49 26.31
C ARG A 361 -18.86 -20.86 26.52
N ARG A 362 -17.78 -21.64 26.35
CA ARG A 362 -16.39 -21.20 26.50
C ARG A 362 -16.04 -19.98 25.63
N PHE A 363 -16.59 -19.91 24.43
CA PHE A 363 -16.25 -18.88 23.45
C PHE A 363 -17.11 -17.62 23.50
N ARG A 364 -18.27 -17.65 24.20
CA ARG A 364 -19.31 -16.59 24.13
C ARG A 364 -18.76 -15.19 24.41
N ALA A 365 -17.97 -15.04 25.48
CA ALA A 365 -17.43 -13.73 25.82
C ALA A 365 -16.40 -13.24 24.78
N GLY A 366 -15.56 -14.15 24.25
CA GLY A 366 -14.65 -13.84 23.15
C GLY A 366 -15.38 -13.51 21.85
N ASN A 367 -16.48 -14.22 21.55
CA ASN A 367 -17.26 -14.01 20.35
C ASN A 367 -17.90 -12.62 20.30
N LEU A 368 -18.34 -12.07 21.44
CA LEU A 368 -18.84 -10.68 21.52
C LEU A 368 -17.76 -9.68 21.08
N PHE A 369 -16.52 -9.90 21.50
CA PHE A 369 -15.40 -9.06 21.07
C PHE A 369 -15.14 -9.17 19.55
N TRP A 370 -15.17 -10.38 19.00
CA TRP A 370 -14.95 -10.57 17.57
C TRP A 370 -16.05 -9.94 16.72
N ILE A 371 -17.33 -10.00 17.19
CA ILE A 371 -18.41 -9.27 16.52
C ILE A 371 -18.21 -7.76 16.62
N PHE A 372 -17.84 -7.25 17.78
CA PHE A 372 -17.50 -5.83 17.93
C PHE A 372 -16.40 -5.42 16.97
N LEU A 373 -15.32 -6.21 16.87
CA LEU A 373 -14.19 -5.92 15.97
C LEU A 373 -14.63 -5.99 14.49
N ALA A 374 -15.49 -6.93 14.12
CA ALA A 374 -16.05 -7.01 12.77
C ALA A 374 -16.89 -5.79 12.41
N ILE A 375 -17.75 -5.34 13.34
CA ILE A 375 -18.57 -4.13 13.18
C ILE A 375 -17.67 -2.89 13.11
N PHE A 376 -16.63 -2.82 13.94
CA PHE A 376 -15.67 -1.73 13.92
C PHE A 376 -14.95 -1.65 12.57
N GLY A 377 -14.50 -2.78 12.01
CA GLY A 377 -13.88 -2.83 10.69
C GLY A 377 -14.81 -2.36 9.56
N LEU A 378 -16.11 -2.66 9.65
CA LEU A 378 -17.13 -2.25 8.70
C LEU A 378 -17.64 -0.81 8.93
N SER A 379 -17.34 -0.22 10.07
CA SER A 379 -18.04 0.98 10.56
C SER A 379 -17.95 2.17 9.60
N TRP A 380 -16.81 2.36 8.96
CA TRP A 380 -16.65 3.42 7.95
C TRP A 380 -17.44 3.12 6.69
N CYS A 381 -17.25 1.95 6.08
CA CYS A 381 -17.96 1.59 4.85
C CYS A 381 -19.48 1.63 5.02
N LEU A 382 -19.99 1.21 6.16
CA LEU A 382 -21.43 1.20 6.42
C LEU A 382 -21.96 2.54 6.98
N ASN A 383 -21.13 3.53 7.13
CA ASN A 383 -21.48 4.84 7.70
C ASN A 383 -22.17 4.72 9.07
N LEU A 384 -21.59 3.92 9.97
CA LEU A 384 -22.25 3.66 11.27
C LEU A 384 -22.13 4.87 12.20
N PRO A 385 -23.26 5.37 12.74
CA PRO A 385 -23.26 6.48 13.67
C PRO A 385 -22.46 6.12 14.93
N GLY A 386 -21.76 7.11 15.51
CA GLY A 386 -20.88 6.92 16.67
C GLY A 386 -19.46 6.51 16.32
N PHE A 387 -19.24 5.64 15.36
CA PHE A 387 -17.89 5.26 14.91
C PHE A 387 -17.29 6.27 13.94
N VAL A 388 -18.07 6.73 12.95
CA VAL A 388 -17.58 7.67 11.92
C VAL A 388 -17.10 8.99 12.54
N PRO A 389 -17.83 9.64 13.47
CA PRO A 389 -17.32 10.81 14.17
C PRO A 389 -16.04 10.56 14.96
N LEU A 390 -15.89 9.38 15.58
CA LEU A 390 -14.68 8.99 16.29
C LEU A 390 -13.50 8.88 15.32
N LEU A 391 -13.70 8.26 14.16
CA LEU A 391 -12.65 8.09 13.15
C LEU A 391 -12.25 9.42 12.47
N ARG A 392 -13.10 10.44 12.54
CA ARG A 392 -12.82 11.81 12.07
C ARG A 392 -12.02 12.67 13.07
N LEU A 393 -11.72 12.17 14.26
CA LEU A 393 -10.89 12.89 15.23
C LEU A 393 -9.50 13.20 14.65
N PRO A 394 -8.85 14.29 15.11
CA PRO A 394 -7.48 14.61 14.73
C PRO A 394 -6.57 13.37 14.86
N VAL A 395 -5.59 13.25 13.98
CA VAL A 395 -4.72 12.07 13.79
C VAL A 395 -5.45 10.89 13.12
N LEU A 396 -6.62 10.45 13.60
CA LEU A 396 -7.35 9.34 12.95
C LEU A 396 -7.82 9.73 11.55
N ARG A 397 -8.32 10.94 11.34
CA ARG A 397 -8.75 11.43 10.01
C ARG A 397 -7.65 11.42 8.95
N MET A 398 -6.38 11.24 9.35
CA MET A 398 -5.26 11.12 8.41
C MET A 398 -5.18 9.76 7.74
N MET A 399 -6.01 8.79 8.14
CA MET A 399 -6.03 7.44 7.61
C MET A 399 -7.22 7.22 6.67
N SER A 400 -7.04 6.35 5.66
CA SER A 400 -8.12 5.93 4.75
C SER A 400 -8.92 4.79 5.37
N HIS A 401 -10.00 5.12 6.09
CA HIS A 401 -10.73 4.16 6.95
C HIS A 401 -11.49 3.06 6.23
N ASN A 402 -11.73 3.20 4.92
CA ASN A 402 -12.27 2.12 4.10
C ASN A 402 -11.39 0.85 4.12
N ARG A 403 -10.11 0.96 4.51
CA ARG A 403 -9.18 -0.17 4.61
C ARG A 403 -9.30 -0.96 5.92
N LEU A 404 -10.05 -0.49 6.92
CA LEU A 404 -10.30 -1.20 8.20
C LEU A 404 -10.94 -2.58 8.02
N LEU A 405 -11.42 -2.90 6.83
CA LEU A 405 -12.11 -4.15 6.47
C LEU A 405 -11.30 -5.42 6.76
N PHE A 406 -9.95 -5.34 6.78
CA PHE A 406 -9.12 -6.48 7.19
C PHE A 406 -9.39 -6.93 8.65
N LEU A 407 -9.83 -6.01 9.53
CA LEU A 407 -10.24 -6.37 10.90
C LEU A 407 -11.51 -7.20 10.89
N THR A 408 -12.43 -6.91 9.98
CA THR A 408 -13.65 -7.70 9.77
C THR A 408 -13.30 -9.11 9.33
N SER A 409 -12.48 -9.26 8.31
CA SER A 409 -12.03 -10.57 7.82
C SER A 409 -11.34 -11.38 8.91
N PHE A 410 -10.44 -10.76 9.66
CA PHE A 410 -9.77 -11.41 10.79
C PHE A 410 -10.75 -11.86 11.88
N ALA A 411 -11.70 -11.01 12.24
CA ALA A 411 -12.71 -11.31 13.26
C ALA A 411 -13.65 -12.45 12.83
N ILE A 412 -14.08 -12.47 11.56
CA ILE A 412 -14.90 -13.57 11.01
C ILE A 412 -14.12 -14.89 11.07
N LEU A 413 -12.83 -14.90 10.71
CA LEU A 413 -12.00 -16.11 10.80
C LEU A 413 -11.75 -16.54 12.26
N ALA A 414 -11.63 -15.60 13.20
CA ALA A 414 -11.55 -15.95 14.62
C ALA A 414 -12.85 -16.63 15.12
N LEU A 415 -14.02 -16.15 14.68
CA LEU A 415 -15.29 -16.79 14.92
C LEU A 415 -15.37 -18.15 14.22
N THR A 416 -14.91 -18.26 12.97
CA THR A 416 -14.83 -19.50 12.20
C THR A 416 -13.97 -20.54 12.90
N ALA A 417 -12.79 -20.16 13.45
CA ALA A 417 -11.96 -21.04 14.24
C ALA A 417 -12.70 -21.61 15.46
N ASN A 418 -13.43 -20.75 16.19
CA ASN A 418 -14.25 -21.17 17.34
C ASN A 418 -15.44 -22.04 16.91
N GLY A 419 -16.02 -21.78 15.74
CA GLY A 419 -17.11 -22.60 15.15
C GLY A 419 -16.63 -23.98 14.75
N LEU A 420 -15.49 -24.08 14.06
CA LEU A 420 -14.86 -25.36 13.69
C LEU A 420 -14.48 -26.19 14.93
N GLU A 421 -13.92 -25.53 15.96
CA GLU A 421 -13.62 -26.19 17.24
C GLU A 421 -14.89 -26.76 17.89
N THR A 422 -15.98 -25.99 17.87
CA THR A 422 -17.29 -26.43 18.39
C THR A 422 -17.79 -27.69 17.68
N LEU A 423 -17.59 -27.80 16.38
CA LEU A 423 -17.96 -28.99 15.59
C LEU A 423 -17.13 -30.23 15.96
N LEU A 424 -15.84 -30.05 16.26
CA LEU A 424 -14.90 -31.15 16.52
C LEU A 424 -14.97 -31.63 17.97
N VAL A 425 -15.09 -30.73 18.93
CA VAL A 425 -15.11 -31.08 20.37
C VAL A 425 -16.46 -31.67 20.80
N GLY A 426 -17.51 -31.40 20.06
CA GLY A 426 -18.81 -32.08 20.20
C GLY A 426 -19.50 -31.94 21.56
N GLY A 427 -20.01 -30.74 21.82
CA GLY A 427 -21.11 -30.63 22.79
C GLY A 427 -22.47 -30.91 22.13
N PRO A 428 -23.54 -31.24 22.89
CA PRO A 428 -24.86 -31.35 22.28
C PRO A 428 -25.24 -29.99 21.71
N ILE A 429 -25.23 -29.87 20.38
CA ILE A 429 -25.81 -28.70 19.74
C ILE A 429 -27.29 -28.73 20.10
N ARG A 430 -27.67 -27.91 21.11
CA ARG A 430 -29.07 -27.79 21.51
C ARG A 430 -29.83 -27.23 20.32
N ARG A 431 -30.71 -28.07 19.74
CA ARG A 431 -31.54 -27.73 18.58
C ARG A 431 -32.67 -26.77 19.03
N ARG A 432 -32.32 -25.50 19.16
CA ARG A 432 -33.27 -24.40 19.41
C ARG A 432 -33.77 -23.88 18.06
N TRP A 433 -34.83 -23.07 18.03
CA TRP A 433 -35.41 -22.47 16.83
C TRP A 433 -34.36 -21.70 16.01
N TRP A 434 -33.41 -21.00 16.62
CA TRP A 434 -32.34 -20.28 15.96
C TRP A 434 -31.27 -21.19 15.31
N PHE A 435 -31.32 -22.50 15.53
CA PHE A 435 -30.52 -23.48 14.80
C PHE A 435 -30.78 -23.40 13.27
N TRP A 436 -31.99 -23.04 12.87
CA TRP A 436 -32.38 -22.95 11.47
C TRP A 436 -31.99 -21.64 10.81
N LEU A 437 -31.56 -20.61 11.55
CA LEU A 437 -31.23 -19.29 11.03
C LEU A 437 -30.17 -19.32 9.92
N PRO A 438 -29.00 -20.02 10.03
CA PRO A 438 -28.04 -20.13 8.95
C PRO A 438 -28.61 -20.79 7.69
N THR A 439 -29.42 -21.85 7.83
CA THR A 439 -30.09 -22.51 6.71
C THR A 439 -31.04 -21.57 5.98
N ILE A 440 -31.85 -20.82 6.75
CA ILE A 440 -32.79 -19.85 6.19
C ILE A 440 -32.02 -18.73 5.46
N LEU A 441 -30.97 -18.17 6.07
CA LEU A 441 -30.16 -17.12 5.45
C LEU A 441 -29.51 -17.62 4.16
N LEU A 442 -28.89 -18.80 4.18
CA LEU A 442 -28.25 -19.39 2.99
C LEU A 442 -29.28 -19.75 1.90
N ALA A 443 -30.44 -20.29 2.27
CA ALA A 443 -31.49 -20.60 1.30
C ALA A 443 -32.10 -19.33 0.69
N THR A 444 -32.32 -18.28 1.50
CA THR A 444 -32.78 -16.98 1.00
C THR A 444 -31.75 -16.36 0.07
N LEU A 445 -30.47 -16.39 0.45
CA LEU A 445 -29.36 -15.87 -0.36
C LEU A 445 -29.24 -16.66 -1.68
N CYS A 446 -29.35 -18.00 -1.62
CA CYS A 446 -29.38 -18.87 -2.80
C CYS A 446 -30.52 -18.47 -3.75
N GLY A 447 -31.76 -18.41 -3.22
CA GLY A 447 -32.92 -18.00 -4.02
C GLY A 447 -32.76 -16.61 -4.64
N TRP A 448 -32.19 -15.67 -3.89
CA TRP A 448 -31.91 -14.35 -4.39
C TRP A 448 -30.81 -14.39 -5.50
N CYS A 449 -29.74 -15.16 -5.34
CA CYS A 449 -28.71 -15.32 -6.36
C CYS A 449 -29.26 -15.96 -7.64
N LEU A 450 -30.09 -17.01 -7.52
CA LEU A 450 -30.77 -17.64 -8.67
C LEU A 450 -31.75 -16.68 -9.35
N TYR A 451 -32.50 -15.89 -8.59
CA TYR A 451 -33.32 -14.82 -9.15
C TYR A 451 -32.49 -13.81 -9.94
N ARG A 452 -31.37 -13.37 -9.38
CA ARG A 452 -30.47 -12.39 -10.03
C ARG A 452 -29.75 -12.98 -11.23
N SER A 453 -29.48 -14.27 -11.28
CA SER A 453 -28.88 -14.91 -12.46
C SER A 453 -29.85 -14.97 -13.67
N VAL A 454 -31.14 -14.88 -13.41
CA VAL A 454 -32.19 -14.84 -14.47
C VAL A 454 -32.57 -13.40 -14.80
N VAL A 455 -32.74 -12.54 -13.75
CA VAL A 455 -33.11 -11.14 -13.92
C VAL A 455 -31.88 -10.28 -13.74
N LEU A 456 -31.26 -9.94 -14.83
CA LEU A 456 -30.06 -9.12 -14.84
C LEU A 456 -30.27 -7.76 -14.16
N PRO A 457 -29.23 -7.13 -13.62
CA PRO A 457 -29.33 -5.77 -13.11
C PRO A 457 -29.95 -4.85 -14.18
N ALA A 458 -31.00 -4.11 -13.80
CA ALA A 458 -31.70 -3.19 -14.70
C ALA A 458 -30.80 -2.14 -15.36
N ALA A 459 -29.64 -1.84 -14.74
CA ALA A 459 -28.65 -0.92 -15.27
C ALA A 459 -27.86 -1.45 -16.49
N ILE A 460 -28.06 -2.73 -16.88
CA ILE A 460 -27.32 -3.38 -17.97
C ILE A 460 -28.30 -4.19 -18.84
N SER A 461 -29.34 -3.54 -19.31
CA SER A 461 -30.39 -4.23 -20.11
C SER A 461 -30.10 -4.22 -21.61
N THR A 462 -29.46 -3.18 -22.12
CA THR A 462 -29.10 -3.02 -23.52
C THR A 462 -27.66 -2.54 -23.69
N GLN A 463 -27.10 -2.69 -24.90
CA GLN A 463 -25.76 -2.16 -25.21
C GLN A 463 -25.74 -0.62 -25.04
N ALA A 464 -26.82 0.07 -25.43
CA ALA A 464 -26.90 1.53 -25.29
C ALA A 464 -26.89 1.97 -23.82
N ASP A 465 -27.61 1.27 -22.94
CA ASP A 465 -27.61 1.56 -21.50
C ASP A 465 -26.23 1.31 -20.87
N PHE A 466 -25.57 0.22 -21.31
CA PHE A 466 -24.23 -0.15 -20.89
C PHE A 466 -23.21 0.90 -21.33
N ASP A 467 -23.22 1.31 -22.59
CA ASP A 467 -22.33 2.35 -23.11
C ASP A 467 -22.55 3.70 -22.41
N ALA A 468 -23.81 4.09 -22.21
CA ALA A 468 -24.14 5.31 -21.46
C ALA A 468 -23.67 5.25 -19.99
N PHE A 469 -23.75 4.09 -19.35
CA PHE A 469 -23.25 3.87 -18.01
C PHE A 469 -21.72 4.04 -17.96
N TYR A 470 -20.99 3.41 -18.90
CA TYR A 470 -19.53 3.53 -18.98
C TYR A 470 -19.08 4.94 -19.30
N LEU A 471 -19.66 5.61 -20.28
CA LEU A 471 -19.35 6.98 -20.63
C LEU A 471 -19.57 7.93 -19.45
N ARG A 472 -20.66 7.77 -18.71
CA ARG A 472 -20.98 8.59 -17.55
C ARG A 472 -20.01 8.38 -16.36
N LYS A 473 -19.57 7.13 -16.14
CA LYS A 473 -18.79 6.76 -14.96
C LYS A 473 -17.27 6.77 -15.21
N TRP A 474 -16.81 6.45 -16.40
CA TRP A 474 -15.40 6.22 -16.73
C TRP A 474 -14.85 7.08 -17.87
N GLY A 475 -15.72 7.78 -18.60
CA GLY A 475 -15.34 8.49 -19.82
C GLY A 475 -14.96 7.52 -20.96
N ASN A 476 -14.23 8.03 -21.95
CA ASN A 476 -13.81 7.25 -23.12
C ASN A 476 -12.65 6.27 -22.87
N ILE A 477 -12.20 6.08 -21.62
CA ILE A 477 -10.98 5.35 -21.29
C ILE A 477 -11.16 3.83 -21.41
N LEU A 478 -12.40 3.35 -21.40
CA LEU A 478 -12.70 1.93 -21.47
C LEU A 478 -13.57 1.61 -22.70
N ALA A 479 -12.98 0.91 -23.65
CA ALA A 479 -13.77 0.09 -24.55
C ALA A 479 -14.42 -0.99 -23.69
N ALA A 480 -15.66 -0.74 -23.31
CA ALA A 480 -16.47 -1.70 -22.60
C ALA A 480 -16.61 -2.96 -23.45
N GLY A 481 -16.58 -4.12 -22.79
CA GLY A 481 -16.91 -5.37 -23.45
C GLY A 481 -18.35 -5.34 -24.00
N ASP A 482 -18.69 -6.35 -24.81
CA ASP A 482 -20.05 -6.58 -25.26
C ASP A 482 -20.97 -6.74 -24.03
N VAL A 483 -22.16 -6.16 -24.08
CA VAL A 483 -23.19 -6.30 -23.03
C VAL A 483 -23.48 -7.75 -22.69
N HIS A 484 -23.48 -8.66 -23.69
CA HIS A 484 -23.70 -10.07 -23.49
C HIS A 484 -22.59 -10.73 -22.65
N GLN A 485 -21.35 -10.29 -22.80
CA GLN A 485 -20.23 -10.78 -21.97
C GLN A 485 -20.40 -10.34 -20.51
N VAL A 486 -20.81 -9.10 -20.28
CA VAL A 486 -21.10 -8.59 -18.95
C VAL A 486 -22.29 -9.32 -18.32
N GLN A 487 -23.35 -9.58 -19.09
CA GLN A 487 -24.49 -10.37 -18.64
C GLN A 487 -24.04 -11.77 -18.24
N ALA A 488 -23.27 -12.45 -19.11
CA ALA A 488 -22.74 -13.80 -18.84
C ALA A 488 -21.85 -13.82 -17.57
N TRP A 489 -21.07 -12.75 -17.35
CA TRP A 489 -20.24 -12.59 -16.15
C TRP A 489 -21.10 -12.58 -14.88
N PHE A 490 -22.15 -11.75 -14.83
CA PHE A 490 -23.06 -11.68 -13.68
C PHE A 490 -23.81 -12.99 -13.44
N ILE A 491 -24.35 -13.61 -14.52
CA ILE A 491 -25.04 -14.90 -14.41
C ILE A 491 -24.11 -15.93 -13.78
N ARG A 492 -22.88 -16.05 -14.27
CA ARG A 492 -21.89 -16.99 -13.76
C ARG A 492 -21.60 -16.77 -12.28
N HIS A 493 -21.34 -15.53 -11.86
CA HIS A 493 -20.96 -15.24 -10.47
C HIS A 493 -22.12 -15.45 -9.49
N TYR A 494 -23.35 -15.09 -9.87
CA TYR A 494 -24.52 -15.39 -9.04
C TYR A 494 -24.79 -16.90 -8.96
N THR A 495 -24.60 -17.65 -10.05
CA THR A 495 -24.77 -19.10 -10.06
C THR A 495 -23.75 -19.80 -9.16
N ILE A 496 -22.48 -19.46 -9.27
CA ILE A 496 -21.43 -20.00 -8.40
C ILE A 496 -21.72 -19.70 -6.92
N MET A 497 -22.15 -18.49 -6.60
CA MET A 497 -22.53 -18.16 -5.24
C MET A 497 -23.75 -18.94 -4.75
N ALA A 498 -24.74 -19.18 -5.61
CA ALA A 498 -25.88 -20.06 -5.30
C ALA A 498 -25.42 -21.50 -5.03
N GLU A 499 -24.44 -22.02 -5.79
CA GLU A 499 -23.86 -23.35 -5.56
C GLU A 499 -23.21 -23.45 -4.17
N PHE A 500 -22.41 -22.48 -3.76
CA PHE A 500 -21.84 -22.44 -2.40
C PHE A 500 -22.93 -22.35 -1.32
N CYS A 501 -24.01 -21.60 -1.55
CA CYS A 501 -25.14 -21.55 -0.64
C CYS A 501 -25.83 -22.92 -0.54
N ILE A 502 -26.02 -23.63 -1.66
CA ILE A 502 -26.60 -25.00 -1.67
C ILE A 502 -25.70 -25.95 -0.87
N VAL A 503 -24.39 -25.93 -1.11
CA VAL A 503 -23.43 -26.73 -0.34
C VAL A 503 -23.55 -26.41 1.17
N GLY A 504 -23.67 -25.12 1.50
CA GLY A 504 -23.88 -24.70 2.89
C GLY A 504 -25.18 -25.23 3.51
N VAL A 505 -26.30 -25.18 2.79
CA VAL A 505 -27.59 -25.73 3.22
C VAL A 505 -27.49 -27.23 3.43
N ILE A 506 -26.93 -27.96 2.48
CA ILE A 506 -26.72 -29.42 2.56
C ILE A 506 -25.81 -29.74 3.75
N GLY A 507 -24.71 -29.03 3.91
CA GLY A 507 -23.78 -29.20 5.02
C GLY A 507 -24.44 -28.96 6.38
N TRP A 508 -25.27 -27.92 6.49
CA TRP A 508 -26.03 -27.62 7.72
C TRP A 508 -27.09 -28.70 8.03
N LEU A 509 -27.85 -29.13 7.04
CA LEU A 509 -28.78 -30.21 7.17
C LEU A 509 -28.06 -31.54 7.51
N GLY A 510 -26.90 -31.79 6.91
CA GLY A 510 -26.05 -32.94 7.23
C GLY A 510 -25.63 -32.98 8.71
N MET A 511 -25.36 -31.82 9.31
CA MET A 511 -25.06 -31.70 10.75
C MET A 511 -26.24 -32.10 11.64
N TRP A 512 -27.45 -32.00 11.15
CA TRP A 512 -28.66 -32.48 11.88
C TRP A 512 -28.65 -33.97 12.15
N PHE A 513 -28.10 -34.75 11.22
CA PHE A 513 -28.05 -36.21 11.29
C PHE A 513 -26.79 -36.77 11.94
N GLN A 514 -25.78 -35.90 12.22
CA GLN A 514 -24.50 -36.35 12.78
C GLN A 514 -24.54 -36.44 14.32
N LYS A 515 -23.86 -37.46 14.84
CA LYS A 515 -23.67 -37.63 16.29
C LYS A 515 -22.63 -36.61 16.78
N PRO A 516 -22.84 -35.99 17.97
CA PRO A 516 -21.86 -35.10 18.59
C PRO A 516 -20.46 -35.75 18.70
N GLY A 517 -19.40 -35.01 18.39
CA GLY A 517 -18.01 -35.45 18.53
C GLY A 517 -17.44 -36.29 17.38
N ARG A 518 -18.20 -36.59 16.33
CA ARG A 518 -17.74 -37.32 15.14
C ARG A 518 -18.22 -36.61 13.86
N PHE A 519 -17.73 -35.38 13.62
CA PHE A 519 -18.08 -34.68 12.40
C PHE A 519 -17.25 -35.22 11.21
N ARG A 520 -17.77 -36.29 10.58
CA ARG A 520 -17.12 -37.00 9.44
C ARG A 520 -17.00 -36.13 8.19
N LEU A 521 -17.82 -35.08 8.06
CA LEU A 521 -17.82 -34.17 6.92
C LEU A 521 -16.83 -33.00 7.10
N PHE A 522 -16.02 -33.00 8.17
CA PHE A 522 -15.05 -31.93 8.44
C PHE A 522 -14.05 -31.70 7.27
N PRO A 523 -13.43 -32.72 6.67
CA PRO A 523 -12.51 -32.50 5.55
C PRO A 523 -13.21 -31.84 4.35
N LEU A 524 -14.46 -32.22 4.09
CA LEU A 524 -15.26 -31.64 3.01
C LEU A 524 -15.61 -30.19 3.28
N LEU A 525 -16.00 -29.87 4.53
CA LEU A 525 -16.25 -28.50 4.93
C LEU A 525 -14.97 -27.65 4.84
N ALA A 526 -13.85 -28.18 5.31
CA ALA A 526 -12.55 -27.51 5.22
C ALA A 526 -12.16 -27.23 3.75
N PHE A 527 -12.39 -28.21 2.86
CA PHE A 527 -12.17 -28.05 1.42
C PHE A 527 -13.03 -26.92 0.86
N PHE A 528 -14.34 -26.89 1.13
CA PHE A 528 -15.23 -25.86 0.60
C PHE A 528 -14.96 -24.47 1.19
N LEU A 529 -14.47 -24.35 2.44
CA LEU A 529 -14.05 -23.07 3.01
C LEU A 529 -12.87 -22.47 2.25
N VAL A 530 -11.89 -23.31 1.87
CA VAL A 530 -10.74 -22.87 1.07
C VAL A 530 -11.14 -22.65 -0.40
N ALA A 531 -11.97 -23.53 -0.97
CA ALA A 531 -12.42 -23.45 -2.36
C ALA A 531 -13.25 -22.18 -2.63
N ASP A 532 -14.09 -21.76 -1.68
CA ASP A 532 -14.87 -20.53 -1.73
C ASP A 532 -13.95 -19.30 -1.93
N LEU A 533 -12.88 -19.20 -1.14
CA LEU A 533 -11.90 -18.12 -1.25
C LEU A 533 -11.05 -18.24 -2.53
N LEU A 534 -10.55 -19.44 -2.82
CA LEU A 534 -9.77 -19.66 -4.06
C LEU A 534 -10.59 -19.33 -5.32
N GLN A 535 -11.89 -19.62 -5.34
CA GLN A 535 -12.75 -19.28 -6.45
C GLN A 535 -12.88 -17.77 -6.62
N PHE A 536 -13.02 -17.03 -5.50
CA PHE A 536 -13.03 -15.57 -5.54
C PHE A 536 -11.72 -14.99 -6.05
N ASP A 537 -10.58 -15.55 -5.60
CA ASP A 537 -9.24 -15.04 -5.86
C ASP A 537 -8.71 -15.41 -7.26
N TYR A 538 -9.16 -16.55 -7.80
CA TYR A 538 -8.60 -17.11 -9.04
C TYR A 538 -8.82 -16.18 -10.23
N GLY A 539 -7.73 -15.76 -10.83
CA GLY A 539 -7.73 -14.90 -12.02
C GLY A 539 -7.88 -13.39 -11.73
N ARG A 540 -8.05 -12.93 -10.48
CA ARG A 540 -8.21 -11.51 -10.18
C ARG A 540 -6.91 -10.72 -10.26
N SER A 541 -5.79 -11.30 -9.83
CA SER A 541 -4.49 -10.65 -9.97
C SER A 541 -3.92 -10.88 -11.37
N ALA A 542 -3.56 -9.81 -12.04
CA ALA A 542 -3.00 -9.89 -13.38
C ALA A 542 -1.61 -10.55 -13.36
N GLN A 543 -1.42 -11.51 -14.26
CA GLN A 543 -0.15 -12.20 -14.50
C GLN A 543 0.19 -12.07 -15.99
N CYS A 544 1.07 -11.14 -16.31
CA CYS A 544 1.33 -10.71 -17.67
C CYS A 544 2.58 -11.35 -18.27
N ASP A 545 2.67 -11.27 -19.61
CA ASP A 545 3.84 -11.71 -20.35
C ASP A 545 5.07 -10.84 -20.00
N PRO A 546 6.25 -11.43 -19.76
CA PRO A 546 7.48 -10.68 -19.54
C PRO A 546 7.85 -9.69 -20.65
N ALA A 547 7.40 -9.94 -21.88
CA ALA A 547 7.63 -9.01 -23.00
C ALA A 547 6.94 -7.64 -22.81
N LEU A 548 5.94 -7.55 -21.94
CA LEU A 548 5.27 -6.29 -21.58
C LEU A 548 6.00 -5.49 -20.50
N TYR A 549 7.07 -6.05 -19.93
CA TYR A 549 7.78 -5.39 -18.82
C TYR A 549 8.64 -4.23 -19.32
N TYR A 550 8.07 -3.05 -19.37
CA TYR A 550 8.69 -1.77 -19.75
C TYR A 550 9.66 -1.89 -20.94
N PRO A 551 9.17 -2.35 -22.10
CA PRO A 551 10.02 -2.50 -23.27
C PRO A 551 10.63 -1.17 -23.66
N ASP A 552 11.81 -1.24 -24.26
CA ASP A 552 12.53 -0.08 -24.76
C ASP A 552 11.72 0.67 -25.80
N VAL A 553 11.64 2.00 -25.65
CA VAL A 553 11.08 2.93 -26.63
C VAL A 553 12.26 3.67 -27.28
N PRO A 554 12.56 3.41 -28.57
CA PRO A 554 13.77 3.95 -29.21
C PRO A 554 13.90 5.46 -29.09
N ALA A 555 12.85 6.23 -29.34
CA ALA A 555 12.87 7.70 -29.22
C ALA A 555 13.23 8.16 -27.79
N LEU A 556 12.74 7.47 -26.75
CA LEU A 556 13.04 7.81 -25.36
C LEU A 556 14.47 7.42 -24.97
N LYS A 557 14.97 6.28 -25.44
CA LYS A 557 16.36 5.87 -25.25
C LYS A 557 17.34 6.80 -25.95
N GLU A 558 16.95 7.30 -27.10
CA GLU A 558 17.78 8.23 -27.87
C GLU A 558 17.96 9.54 -27.10
N ILE A 559 16.89 10.17 -26.62
CA ILE A 559 16.99 11.42 -25.84
C ILE A 559 17.77 11.26 -24.54
N ALA A 560 17.80 10.08 -23.93
CA ALA A 560 18.63 9.81 -22.75
C ALA A 560 20.15 9.91 -23.03
N ARG A 561 20.58 9.88 -24.29
CA ARG A 561 21.96 10.02 -24.72
C ARG A 561 22.36 11.46 -25.08
N PHE A 562 21.40 12.36 -25.17
CA PHE A 562 21.57 13.78 -25.50
C PHE A 562 21.81 14.62 -24.23
N PRO A 563 22.08 15.93 -24.38
CA PRO A 563 22.31 16.79 -23.22
C PRO A 563 21.23 16.60 -22.13
N PRO A 564 21.64 16.49 -20.86
CA PRO A 564 20.72 16.18 -19.79
C PRO A 564 19.62 17.26 -19.67
N GLY A 565 18.39 16.82 -19.46
CA GLY A 565 17.22 17.68 -19.27
C GLY A 565 16.03 16.85 -18.78
N ARG A 566 15.07 17.51 -18.14
CA ARG A 566 13.85 16.86 -17.70
C ARG A 566 12.86 16.72 -18.84
N ILE A 567 12.00 15.72 -18.72
CA ILE A 567 10.91 15.45 -19.64
C ILE A 567 9.58 15.90 -19.07
N ILE A 568 8.61 16.08 -19.97
CA ILE A 568 7.18 16.25 -19.65
C ILE A 568 6.31 15.70 -20.80
N GLY A 569 5.12 15.19 -20.49
CA GLY A 569 4.07 14.85 -21.49
C GLY A 569 4.01 13.38 -21.87
N GLY A 570 3.18 13.09 -22.83
CA GLY A 570 3.05 11.85 -23.62
C GLY A 570 2.63 10.55 -22.92
N PHE A 571 2.86 10.42 -21.63
CA PHE A 571 2.52 9.22 -20.83
C PHE A 571 2.45 9.58 -19.32
N PRO A 572 1.96 8.67 -18.45
CA PRO A 572 1.92 8.89 -17.02
C PRO A 572 3.29 9.23 -16.42
N ALA A 573 3.32 10.18 -15.48
CA ALA A 573 4.54 10.56 -14.76
C ALA A 573 5.21 9.33 -14.11
N SER A 574 6.49 9.43 -13.83
CA SER A 574 7.37 8.38 -13.26
C SER A 574 7.75 7.24 -14.23
N LEU A 575 7.00 6.96 -15.30
CA LEU A 575 7.36 5.93 -16.28
C LEU A 575 8.63 6.27 -17.05
N GLY A 576 8.96 7.55 -17.22
CA GLY A 576 10.22 8.00 -17.85
C GLY A 576 11.46 7.44 -17.16
N PHE A 577 11.40 7.20 -15.85
CA PHE A 577 12.49 6.60 -15.07
C PHE A 577 12.89 5.23 -15.60
N MET A 578 11.95 4.43 -16.09
CA MET A 578 12.22 3.09 -16.66
C MET A 578 13.07 3.17 -17.96
N GLN A 579 13.18 4.36 -18.56
CA GLN A 579 14.05 4.65 -19.70
C GLN A 579 15.26 5.54 -19.32
N GLY A 580 15.51 5.76 -18.03
CA GLY A 580 16.58 6.62 -17.54
C GLY A 580 16.30 8.12 -17.62
N LEU A 581 15.03 8.53 -17.73
CA LEU A 581 14.61 9.91 -17.87
C LEU A 581 13.94 10.44 -16.58
N ASN A 582 14.21 11.70 -16.25
CA ASN A 582 13.63 12.37 -15.09
C ASN A 582 12.41 13.21 -15.54
N ASP A 583 11.22 12.89 -15.04
CA ASP A 583 10.00 13.68 -15.29
C ASP A 583 9.88 14.79 -14.23
N ILE A 584 9.52 16.00 -14.67
CA ILE A 584 9.28 17.10 -13.73
C ILE A 584 7.98 16.90 -12.94
N ARG A 585 7.03 16.20 -13.50
CA ARG A 585 5.82 15.74 -12.84
C ARG A 585 6.16 14.59 -11.89
N GLY A 586 5.23 14.12 -11.13
CA GLY A 586 5.42 12.95 -10.28
C GLY A 586 4.12 12.29 -9.92
N TYR A 587 4.30 11.13 -9.29
CA TYR A 587 3.23 10.37 -8.67
C TYR A 587 3.76 9.71 -7.40
N ASP A 588 3.42 10.28 -6.26
CA ASP A 588 3.61 9.66 -4.97
C ASP A 588 2.38 9.83 -4.07
N SER A 589 2.40 9.25 -2.91
CA SER A 589 1.24 9.30 -2.00
C SER A 589 1.13 10.61 -1.22
N ILE A 590 2.07 11.55 -1.38
CA ILE A 590 2.20 12.77 -0.58
C ILE A 590 1.99 14.02 -1.43
N ASP A 591 2.59 14.06 -2.64
CA ASP A 591 2.58 15.19 -3.57
C ASP A 591 3.15 16.48 -2.93
N PRO A 592 4.41 16.87 -3.19
CA PRO A 592 5.02 18.04 -2.57
C PRO A 592 4.27 19.33 -2.97
N ALA A 593 3.51 19.90 -2.04
CA ALA A 593 2.52 20.95 -2.30
C ALA A 593 3.07 22.13 -3.11
N ARG A 594 4.25 22.65 -2.75
CA ARG A 594 4.85 23.79 -3.45
C ARG A 594 5.24 23.48 -4.89
N MET A 595 5.78 22.29 -5.18
CA MET A 595 6.09 21.89 -6.55
C MET A 595 4.80 21.67 -7.36
N VAL A 596 3.78 21.06 -6.73
CA VAL A 596 2.45 20.90 -7.32
C VAL A 596 1.85 22.26 -7.68
N ASP A 597 1.89 23.25 -6.76
CA ASP A 597 1.40 24.61 -7.01
C ASP A 597 2.10 25.25 -8.21
N VAL A 598 3.44 25.14 -8.27
CA VAL A 598 4.22 25.69 -9.39
C VAL A 598 3.85 25.02 -10.71
N LEU A 599 3.77 23.69 -10.74
CA LEU A 599 3.41 22.94 -11.95
C LEU A 599 1.98 23.26 -12.41
N LYS A 600 1.03 23.43 -11.50
CA LYS A 600 -0.35 23.84 -11.83
C LYS A 600 -0.41 25.17 -12.55
N THR A 601 0.50 26.12 -12.29
CA THR A 601 0.55 27.39 -13.04
C THR A 601 0.84 27.18 -14.52
N THR A 602 1.40 26.04 -14.90
CA THR A 602 1.81 25.71 -16.29
C THR A 602 0.77 24.88 -17.04
N ALA A 603 -0.26 24.37 -16.37
CA ALA A 603 -1.23 23.43 -16.94
C ALA A 603 -2.06 24.04 -18.07
N ALA A 604 -2.26 23.30 -19.17
CA ALA A 604 -3.11 23.68 -20.28
C ALA A 604 -4.60 23.60 -19.91
N VAL A 605 -4.96 22.63 -19.10
CA VAL A 605 -6.31 22.42 -18.56
C VAL A 605 -6.19 22.39 -17.03
N PRO A 606 -7.13 22.99 -16.29
CA PRO A 606 -7.13 22.88 -14.84
C PRO A 606 -7.02 21.42 -14.41
N SER A 607 -6.18 21.14 -13.41
CA SER A 607 -6.00 19.79 -12.88
C SER A 607 -7.36 19.22 -12.43
N THR A 608 -7.52 17.91 -12.57
CA THR A 608 -8.66 17.18 -12.02
C THR A 608 -8.80 17.47 -10.52
N ASN A 609 -10.05 17.48 -10.01
CA ASN A 609 -10.33 17.68 -8.57
C ASN A 609 -9.85 16.50 -7.67
N LEU A 610 -8.73 15.88 -8.01
CA LEU A 610 -8.11 14.86 -7.18
C LEU A 610 -7.32 15.54 -6.06
N SER A 611 -7.43 15.02 -4.86
CA SER A 611 -6.70 15.50 -3.68
C SER A 611 -5.28 14.95 -3.57
N TYR A 612 -4.86 14.13 -4.54
CA TYR A 612 -3.54 13.52 -4.67
C TYR A 612 -3.30 13.17 -6.16
N ALA A 613 -2.05 12.85 -6.51
CA ALA A 613 -1.63 12.59 -7.90
C ALA A 613 -1.95 13.75 -8.86
N GLU A 614 -1.85 14.97 -8.35
CA GLU A 614 -2.38 16.16 -9.02
C GLU A 614 -1.63 16.51 -10.31
N THR A 615 -0.36 16.11 -10.43
CA THR A 615 0.47 16.38 -11.62
C THR A 615 0.67 15.17 -12.52
N PHE A 616 0.17 14.03 -12.14
CA PHE A 616 0.39 12.72 -12.77
C PHE A 616 0.17 12.70 -14.30
N LEU A 617 -0.92 13.31 -14.76
CA LEU A 617 -1.27 13.47 -16.18
C LEU A 617 -1.21 14.93 -16.65
N LEU A 618 -0.52 15.82 -15.91
CA LEU A 618 -0.45 17.21 -16.26
C LEU A 618 0.14 17.40 -17.66
N ALA A 619 -0.62 18.06 -18.53
CA ALA A 619 -0.18 18.54 -19.84
C ALA A 619 0.12 20.03 -19.74
N PRO A 620 1.34 20.50 -20.07
CA PRO A 620 1.66 21.90 -20.00
C PRO A 620 1.03 22.71 -21.13
N ARG A 621 0.78 23.99 -20.87
CA ARG A 621 0.57 24.93 -21.95
C ARG A 621 1.85 25.03 -22.79
N GLY A 622 1.71 25.00 -24.09
CA GLY A 622 2.87 25.11 -24.99
C GLY A 622 2.43 25.51 -26.38
N LYS A 623 3.38 26.03 -27.15
CA LYS A 623 3.19 26.36 -28.57
C LYS A 623 4.17 25.54 -29.39
N LEU A 624 3.67 24.88 -30.44
CA LEU A 624 4.55 24.26 -31.44
C LEU A 624 5.29 25.35 -32.20
N LEU A 625 6.60 25.18 -32.30
CA LEU A 625 7.50 26.07 -33.04
C LEU A 625 8.12 25.27 -34.21
N PRO A 626 7.46 25.32 -35.39
CA PRO A 626 7.95 24.59 -36.54
C PRO A 626 9.40 25.00 -36.90
N PRO A 627 10.24 24.08 -37.43
CA PRO A 627 9.83 22.72 -37.76
C PRO A 627 9.98 21.70 -36.59
N SER A 628 10.75 21.99 -35.53
CA SER A 628 11.20 20.96 -34.58
C SER A 628 11.19 21.39 -33.12
N GLY A 629 10.72 22.62 -32.83
CA GLY A 629 10.77 23.21 -31.48
C GLY A 629 9.44 23.23 -30.77
N VAL A 630 9.49 23.53 -29.46
CA VAL A 630 8.35 23.81 -28.62
C VAL A 630 8.67 24.96 -27.67
N GLY A 631 7.76 25.91 -27.53
CA GLY A 631 7.84 26.96 -26.50
C GLY A 631 6.97 26.60 -25.31
N LEU A 632 7.55 26.62 -24.13
CA LEU A 632 6.90 26.32 -22.85
C LEU A 632 6.76 27.58 -21.99
N PRO A 633 5.91 27.57 -20.93
CA PRO A 633 5.93 28.60 -19.92
C PRO A 633 7.32 28.76 -19.27
N PRO A 634 7.77 29.99 -18.95
CA PRO A 634 9.12 30.24 -18.41
C PRO A 634 9.48 29.44 -17.14
N VAL A 635 8.49 29.11 -16.35
CA VAL A 635 8.65 28.23 -15.17
C VAL A 635 9.18 26.85 -15.56
N LEU A 636 8.75 26.28 -16.68
CA LEU A 636 9.26 24.99 -17.16
C LEU A 636 10.66 25.12 -17.76
N ASP A 637 11.01 26.27 -18.33
CA ASP A 637 12.38 26.58 -18.75
C ASP A 637 13.31 26.60 -17.53
N MET A 638 12.89 27.30 -16.45
CA MET A 638 13.57 27.32 -15.14
C MET A 638 13.80 25.92 -14.56
N LEU A 639 12.79 25.07 -14.66
CA LEU A 639 12.82 23.71 -14.12
C LEU A 639 13.60 22.73 -15.02
N ASN A 640 14.33 23.24 -16.02
CA ASN A 640 15.13 22.44 -16.96
C ASN A 640 14.30 21.44 -17.77
N VAL A 641 13.03 21.78 -18.13
CA VAL A 641 12.21 20.91 -18.99
C VAL A 641 12.65 21.10 -20.43
N ARG A 642 13.49 20.18 -20.87
CA ARG A 642 14.13 20.25 -22.22
C ARG A 642 13.37 19.45 -23.26
N TYR A 643 12.75 18.35 -22.89
CA TYR A 643 12.12 17.41 -23.83
C TYR A 643 10.62 17.31 -23.55
N VAL A 644 9.82 17.55 -24.59
CA VAL A 644 8.37 17.40 -24.53
C VAL A 644 7.98 16.22 -25.40
N ILE A 645 7.38 15.24 -24.78
CA ILE A 645 7.02 13.95 -25.38
C ILE A 645 5.56 14.00 -25.82
N PHE A 646 5.30 13.57 -27.02
CA PHE A 646 3.95 13.46 -27.59
C PHE A 646 3.69 12.03 -28.07
N ARG A 647 2.42 11.70 -28.25
CA ARG A 647 1.95 10.42 -28.78
C ARG A 647 1.22 10.64 -30.11
N GLY A 648 1.12 9.58 -30.89
CA GLY A 648 0.45 9.59 -32.17
C GLY A 648 1.34 10.08 -33.31
N VAL A 649 0.73 10.61 -34.35
CA VAL A 649 1.42 11.11 -35.56
C VAL A 649 1.68 12.60 -35.41
N PRO A 650 2.91 13.08 -35.62
CA PRO A 650 3.19 14.50 -35.59
C PRO A 650 2.41 15.23 -36.72
N PRO A 651 2.00 16.49 -36.50
CA PRO A 651 1.41 17.30 -37.56
C PRO A 651 2.36 17.42 -38.78
N PRO A 652 1.83 17.51 -40.00
CA PRO A 652 2.67 17.51 -41.22
C PRO A 652 3.73 18.64 -41.31
N PHE A 653 3.52 19.73 -40.58
CA PHE A 653 4.44 20.86 -40.52
C PHE A 653 5.52 20.71 -39.43
N MET A 654 5.49 19.60 -38.66
CA MET A 654 6.48 19.31 -37.62
C MET A 654 7.41 18.20 -38.08
N HIS A 655 8.71 18.42 -37.87
CA HIS A 655 9.76 17.45 -38.11
C HIS A 655 10.50 17.16 -36.81
N PRO A 656 9.95 16.28 -35.96
CA PRO A 656 10.53 16.01 -34.65
C PRO A 656 11.95 15.47 -34.77
N PRO A 657 12.90 15.93 -33.94
CA PRO A 657 14.28 15.40 -33.96
C PRO A 657 14.38 13.96 -33.49
N PHE A 658 13.40 13.50 -32.68
CA PHE A 658 13.32 12.11 -32.21
C PHE A 658 11.92 11.58 -32.44
N GLN A 659 11.84 10.47 -33.18
CA GLN A 659 10.57 9.82 -33.49
C GLN A 659 10.75 8.32 -33.59
N SER A 660 9.82 7.55 -33.00
CA SER A 660 9.73 6.10 -33.16
C SER A 660 8.32 5.61 -32.89
N ALA A 661 7.79 4.73 -33.72
CA ALA A 661 6.41 4.24 -33.62
C ALA A 661 5.43 5.42 -33.44
N ASP A 662 4.63 5.40 -32.35
CA ASP A 662 3.67 6.47 -32.00
C ASP A 662 4.25 7.54 -31.04
N TYR A 663 5.58 7.55 -30.83
CA TYR A 663 6.27 8.56 -30.03
C TYR A 663 6.97 9.59 -30.90
N TRP A 664 6.83 10.85 -30.56
CA TRP A 664 7.66 11.93 -31.10
C TRP A 664 7.98 12.95 -30.02
N VAL A 665 9.17 13.53 -30.10
CA VAL A 665 9.72 14.40 -29.06
C VAL A 665 10.22 15.70 -29.66
N LEU A 666 9.86 16.81 -29.03
CA LEU A 666 10.37 18.13 -29.37
C LEU A 666 11.34 18.62 -28.31
N VAL A 667 12.28 19.47 -28.76
CA VAL A 667 13.26 20.09 -27.88
C VAL A 667 12.80 21.51 -27.53
N ASN A 668 12.79 21.81 -26.24
CA ASN A 668 12.64 23.18 -25.74
C ASN A 668 14.04 23.81 -25.64
N SER A 669 14.38 24.67 -26.58
CA SER A 669 15.68 25.37 -26.66
C SER A 669 15.85 26.43 -25.56
N ASN A 670 14.73 26.89 -24.93
CA ASN A 670 14.76 27.90 -23.88
C ASN A 670 15.05 27.30 -22.50
N ALA A 671 15.04 25.97 -22.37
CA ALA A 671 15.29 25.31 -21.10
C ALA A 671 16.66 25.72 -20.53
N LEU A 672 16.65 26.32 -19.35
CA LEU A 672 17.87 26.67 -18.62
C LEU A 672 18.66 25.42 -18.22
N PRO A 673 19.99 25.52 -18.06
CA PRO A 673 20.75 24.49 -17.38
C PRO A 673 20.16 24.20 -16.00
N ARG A 674 20.25 22.94 -15.54
CA ARG A 674 19.73 22.57 -14.22
C ARG A 674 20.41 23.34 -13.07
N ALA A 675 21.66 23.74 -13.23
CA ALA A 675 22.34 24.70 -12.36
C ALA A 675 22.64 25.97 -13.16
N PHE A 676 22.30 27.14 -12.62
CA PHE A 676 22.48 28.43 -13.29
C PHE A 676 22.68 29.57 -12.29
N VAL A 677 23.13 30.72 -12.79
CA VAL A 677 23.28 31.97 -12.04
C VAL A 677 22.35 33.01 -12.66
N PRO A 678 21.26 33.45 -11.98
CA PRO A 678 20.40 34.50 -12.45
C PRO A 678 21.12 35.86 -12.41
N LEU A 679 20.76 36.79 -13.32
CA LEU A 679 21.39 38.11 -13.37
C LEU A 679 21.08 38.97 -12.12
N THR A 680 19.88 38.81 -11.58
CA THR A 680 19.41 39.59 -10.42
C THR A 680 18.64 38.71 -9.45
N VAL A 681 18.57 39.12 -8.19
CA VAL A 681 17.76 38.45 -7.16
C VAL A 681 16.77 39.47 -6.61
N LYS A 682 15.48 39.09 -6.58
CA LYS A 682 14.38 39.92 -6.10
C LYS A 682 13.80 39.33 -4.82
N THR A 683 13.84 40.12 -3.75
CA THR A 683 13.18 39.72 -2.49
C THR A 683 11.68 40.04 -2.57
N LEU A 684 10.83 39.06 -2.24
CA LEU A 684 9.38 39.18 -2.20
C LEU A 684 8.85 38.78 -0.83
N ALA A 685 7.70 39.35 -0.45
CA ALA A 685 6.96 38.84 0.70
C ALA A 685 6.46 37.42 0.46
N THR A 686 6.47 36.61 1.51
CA THR A 686 6.00 35.22 1.45
C THR A 686 4.60 35.12 0.85
N GLY A 687 4.43 34.27 -0.18
CA GLY A 687 3.18 34.03 -0.88
C GLY A 687 2.99 34.88 -2.15
N GLN A 688 3.87 35.84 -2.44
CA GLN A 688 3.82 36.61 -3.69
C GLN A 688 4.60 35.92 -4.84
N GLU A 689 5.53 35.01 -4.52
CA GLU A 689 6.41 34.35 -5.49
C GLU A 689 5.61 33.60 -6.56
N LEU A 690 4.56 32.88 -6.17
CA LEU A 690 3.78 32.06 -7.10
C LEU A 690 3.04 32.91 -8.14
N LYS A 691 2.56 34.11 -7.74
CA LYS A 691 1.93 35.07 -8.64
C LYS A 691 2.93 35.63 -9.65
N GLU A 692 4.14 35.94 -9.20
CA GLU A 692 5.22 36.44 -10.06
C GLU A 692 5.66 35.36 -11.06
N LEU A 693 5.87 34.12 -10.58
CA LEU A 693 6.22 32.96 -11.43
C LEU A 693 5.15 32.68 -12.50
N ALA A 694 3.88 32.91 -12.20
CA ALA A 694 2.79 32.70 -13.15
C ALA A 694 2.71 33.83 -14.23
N SER A 695 3.47 34.90 -14.06
CA SER A 695 3.47 36.04 -15.00
C SER A 695 4.13 35.63 -16.30
N PRO A 696 3.54 35.98 -17.45
CA PRO A 696 4.18 35.79 -18.76
C PRO A 696 5.48 36.59 -18.95
N GLN A 697 5.69 37.65 -18.15
CA GLN A 697 6.89 38.49 -18.17
C GLN A 697 8.03 37.95 -17.29
N PHE A 698 7.79 36.90 -16.51
CA PHE A 698 8.82 36.28 -15.69
C PHE A 698 9.91 35.66 -16.59
N ASN A 699 11.16 36.08 -16.37
CA ASN A 699 12.31 35.53 -17.09
C ASN A 699 13.27 34.93 -16.04
N PRO A 700 13.36 33.61 -15.92
CA PRO A 700 14.17 32.96 -14.90
C PRO A 700 15.69 33.09 -15.15
N ALA A 701 16.12 33.44 -16.36
CA ALA A 701 17.52 33.75 -16.63
C ALA A 701 17.96 35.09 -16.05
N ASP A 702 17.02 36.06 -15.98
CA ASP A 702 17.29 37.39 -15.47
C ASP A 702 17.03 37.51 -13.97
N VAL A 703 15.98 36.86 -13.44
CA VAL A 703 15.52 37.11 -12.07
C VAL A 703 15.25 35.80 -11.34
N ALA A 704 15.83 35.65 -10.14
CA ALA A 704 15.42 34.65 -9.16
C ALA A 704 14.68 35.33 -8.00
N LEU A 705 13.68 34.66 -7.46
CA LEU A 705 12.81 35.15 -6.39
C LEU A 705 13.20 34.50 -5.06
N VAL A 706 13.39 35.31 -4.01
CA VAL A 706 13.68 34.84 -2.66
C VAL A 706 12.78 35.55 -1.65
N THR A 707 12.55 34.92 -0.47
CA THR A 707 11.78 35.51 0.62
C THR A 707 12.66 36.08 1.74
N SER A 708 13.95 35.79 1.70
CA SER A 708 14.93 36.30 2.66
C SER A 708 15.75 37.40 2.01
N ASP A 709 16.06 38.42 2.75
CA ASP A 709 16.97 39.46 2.28
C ASP A 709 18.37 38.89 2.08
N VAL A 710 18.93 39.20 0.90
CA VAL A 710 20.27 38.75 0.51
C VAL A 710 21.05 39.96 0.02
N GLU A 711 22.26 40.15 0.55
CA GLU A 711 23.17 41.22 0.12
C GLU A 711 23.94 40.73 -1.11
N LEU A 712 23.49 41.16 -2.31
CA LEU A 712 24.11 40.81 -3.58
C LEU A 712 24.29 42.07 -4.43
N PRO A 713 25.27 42.09 -5.35
CA PRO A 713 25.41 43.19 -6.31
C PRO A 713 24.17 43.30 -7.22
N ALA A 714 23.94 44.45 -7.80
CA ALA A 714 22.83 44.72 -8.71
C ALA A 714 22.78 43.74 -9.90
N ARG A 715 23.94 43.15 -10.27
CA ARG A 715 24.02 42.10 -11.28
C ARG A 715 24.99 41.02 -10.84
N CYS A 716 24.52 39.77 -10.84
CA CYS A 716 25.36 38.59 -10.61
C CYS A 716 25.88 38.05 -11.93
N ARG A 717 27.15 37.65 -11.96
CA ARG A 717 27.75 37.00 -13.13
C ARG A 717 28.61 35.82 -12.70
N GLY A 718 28.52 34.74 -13.47
CA GLY A 718 29.30 33.54 -13.27
C GLY A 718 28.81 32.40 -14.12
N THR A 719 29.63 31.37 -14.21
CA THR A 719 29.32 30.11 -14.91
C THR A 719 29.35 28.95 -13.92
N VAL A 720 28.46 27.99 -14.10
CA VAL A 720 28.33 26.84 -13.21
C VAL A 720 28.13 25.56 -14.04
N GLN A 721 28.70 24.46 -13.58
CA GLN A 721 28.60 23.16 -14.25
C GLN A 721 28.49 22.04 -13.20
N ILE A 722 27.48 21.17 -13.34
CA ILE A 722 27.38 19.94 -12.54
C ILE A 722 28.45 18.97 -13.07
N THR A 723 29.39 18.56 -12.21
CA THR A 723 30.53 17.70 -12.61
C THR A 723 30.38 16.26 -12.08
N ASN A 724 29.67 16.06 -11.01
CA ASN A 724 29.37 14.72 -10.47
C ASN A 724 28.00 14.72 -9.78
N GLU A 725 27.30 13.61 -9.95
CA GLU A 725 25.94 13.46 -9.43
C GLU A 725 25.61 12.02 -9.06
N ILE A 726 25.18 11.85 -7.83
CA ILE A 726 24.41 10.70 -7.36
C ILE A 726 23.16 11.21 -6.63
N PRO A 727 22.11 10.40 -6.41
CA PRO A 727 20.86 10.90 -5.85
C PRO A 727 20.99 11.73 -4.57
N THR A 728 21.98 11.44 -3.73
CA THR A 728 22.20 12.09 -2.42
C THR A 728 23.38 13.04 -2.40
N HIS A 729 24.11 13.21 -3.50
CA HIS A 729 25.29 14.09 -3.55
C HIS A 729 25.46 14.70 -4.94
N ILE A 730 25.44 16.02 -5.02
CA ILE A 730 25.61 16.79 -6.26
C ILE A 730 26.79 17.73 -6.08
N ARG A 731 27.74 17.72 -7.04
CA ARG A 731 28.91 18.60 -7.08
C ARG A 731 28.82 19.54 -8.27
N ILE A 732 28.92 20.83 -8.00
CA ILE A 732 28.90 21.93 -8.98
C ILE A 732 30.23 22.67 -8.93
N VAL A 733 30.92 22.78 -10.04
CA VAL A 733 32.05 23.67 -10.20
C VAL A 733 31.50 25.02 -10.67
N ALA A 734 31.96 26.09 -10.03
CA ALA A 734 31.51 27.43 -10.34
C ALA A 734 32.69 28.38 -10.52
N GLN A 735 32.56 29.28 -11.47
CA GLN A 735 33.48 30.40 -11.71
C GLN A 735 32.64 31.69 -11.65
N MET A 736 32.72 32.38 -10.53
CA MET A 736 31.91 33.55 -10.23
C MET A 736 32.74 34.83 -10.42
N GLU A 737 32.28 35.69 -11.34
CA GLU A 737 32.91 37.02 -11.55
C GLU A 737 32.54 37.98 -10.43
N THR A 738 31.31 37.84 -9.91
CA THR A 738 30.79 38.63 -8.79
C THR A 738 30.26 37.69 -7.70
N PRO A 739 30.07 38.14 -6.44
CA PRO A 739 29.21 37.40 -5.53
C PRO A 739 27.83 37.20 -6.18
N GLY A 740 27.23 36.02 -6.00
CA GLY A 740 25.98 35.72 -6.68
C GLY A 740 25.25 34.51 -6.10
N LEU A 741 24.03 34.29 -6.58
CA LEU A 741 23.19 33.15 -6.22
C LEU A 741 23.37 32.04 -7.24
N ILE A 742 23.87 30.86 -6.82
CA ILE A 742 23.82 29.65 -7.62
C ILE A 742 22.49 28.97 -7.34
N VAL A 743 21.66 28.84 -8.39
CA VAL A 743 20.37 28.14 -8.34
C VAL A 743 20.56 26.73 -8.87
N LEU A 744 20.03 25.75 -8.15
CA LEU A 744 19.88 24.37 -8.61
C LEU A 744 18.36 24.09 -8.74
N ALA A 745 17.90 23.86 -9.95
CA ALA A 745 16.49 23.66 -10.30
C ALA A 745 15.91 22.33 -9.75
N ASP A 746 16.30 21.94 -8.55
CA ASP A 746 15.81 20.79 -7.81
C ASP A 746 14.95 21.22 -6.64
N ASN A 747 13.95 20.41 -6.31
CA ASN A 747 13.05 20.69 -5.21
C ASN A 747 13.80 20.91 -3.90
N TRP A 748 13.41 21.95 -3.16
CA TRP A 748 13.99 22.30 -1.88
C TRP A 748 13.52 21.33 -0.80
N ASP A 749 14.46 20.82 -0.01
CA ASP A 749 14.18 20.04 1.18
C ASP A 749 15.19 20.39 2.29
N LYS A 750 14.74 20.45 3.53
CA LYS A 750 15.59 20.80 4.69
C LYS A 750 16.65 19.75 5.02
N GLY A 751 16.59 18.58 4.43
CA GLY A 751 17.59 17.52 4.56
C GLY A 751 18.86 17.77 3.78
N TRP A 752 18.86 18.69 2.83
CA TRP A 752 20.05 19.07 2.08
C TRP A 752 20.99 19.95 2.90
N ARG A 753 22.29 19.76 2.74
CA ARG A 753 23.38 20.57 3.26
C ARG A 753 24.23 21.06 2.09
N ALA A 754 24.67 22.31 2.14
CA ALA A 754 25.55 22.87 1.10
C ALA A 754 26.92 23.23 1.68
N PHE A 755 27.96 23.03 0.87
CA PHE A 755 29.32 23.35 1.22
C PHE A 755 30.01 24.06 0.04
N TRP A 756 30.56 25.24 0.29
CA TRP A 756 31.40 25.96 -0.66
C TRP A 756 32.86 25.76 -0.29
N ASN A 757 33.64 25.08 -1.15
CA ASN A 757 35.01 24.71 -0.86
C ASN A 757 35.20 24.10 0.55
N GLY A 758 34.27 23.22 0.94
CA GLY A 758 34.24 22.55 2.23
C GLY A 758 33.66 23.37 3.39
N ARG A 759 33.34 24.64 3.22
CA ARG A 759 32.69 25.50 4.24
C ARG A 759 31.17 25.39 4.14
N PRO A 760 30.45 25.18 5.25
CA PRO A 760 29.00 25.08 5.24
C PRO A 760 28.36 26.40 4.83
N MET A 761 27.35 26.34 3.96
CA MET A 761 26.60 27.47 3.44
C MET A 761 25.08 27.25 3.65
N PRO A 762 24.32 28.33 3.93
CA PRO A 762 22.87 28.23 4.01
C PRO A 762 22.26 27.96 2.62
N ILE A 763 21.27 27.08 2.58
CA ILE A 763 20.46 26.82 1.38
C ILE A 763 19.20 27.66 1.45
N LEU A 764 19.02 28.55 0.50
CA LEU A 764 17.82 29.35 0.33
C LEU A 764 16.77 28.56 -0.46
N ARG A 765 15.51 28.81 -0.14
CA ARG A 765 14.42 28.44 -1.04
C ARG A 765 14.28 29.56 -2.08
N VAL A 766 14.38 29.18 -3.35
CA VAL A 766 14.36 30.08 -4.49
C VAL A 766 13.14 29.73 -5.32
N ASP A 767 12.57 30.73 -5.97
CA ASP A 767 11.46 30.57 -6.93
C ASP A 767 10.34 29.65 -6.36
N TYR A 768 9.96 29.89 -5.10
CA TYR A 768 8.91 29.21 -4.36
C TYR A 768 9.24 27.75 -3.94
N THR A 769 10.00 26.98 -4.74
CA THR A 769 10.14 25.54 -4.51
C THR A 769 11.53 24.97 -4.74
N ILE A 770 12.40 25.62 -5.48
CA ILE A 770 13.76 25.12 -5.79
C ILE A 770 14.80 25.65 -4.79
N ARG A 771 16.05 25.23 -4.92
CA ARG A 771 17.10 25.57 -3.95
C ARG A 771 18.24 26.38 -4.56
N GLY A 772 18.80 27.26 -3.77
CA GLY A 772 19.97 28.05 -4.17
C GLY A 772 20.90 28.37 -3.00
N VAL A 773 22.13 28.76 -3.33
CA VAL A 773 23.18 29.11 -2.39
C VAL A 773 23.87 30.39 -2.84
N VAL A 774 24.00 31.38 -1.95
CA VAL A 774 24.80 32.58 -2.20
C VAL A 774 26.28 32.24 -2.03
N VAL A 775 27.10 32.55 -3.03
CA VAL A 775 28.52 32.29 -3.01
C VAL A 775 29.33 33.54 -3.31
N PRO A 776 30.59 33.68 -2.80
CA PRO A 776 31.45 34.79 -3.10
C PRO A 776 31.99 34.73 -4.56
N ALA A 777 32.59 35.82 -5.05
CA ALA A 777 33.32 35.83 -6.28
C ALA A 777 34.56 34.89 -6.22
N GLY A 778 34.92 34.34 -7.36
CA GLY A 778 36.05 33.42 -7.53
C GLY A 778 35.64 32.05 -8.02
N THR A 779 36.63 31.18 -8.19
CA THR A 779 36.42 29.78 -8.61
C THR A 779 36.28 28.89 -7.38
N GLY A 780 35.29 28.00 -7.40
CA GLY A 780 35.03 27.09 -6.27
C GLY A 780 34.15 25.91 -6.61
N THR A 781 34.04 25.05 -5.66
CA THR A 781 33.16 23.86 -5.74
C THR A 781 32.05 23.98 -4.73
N LEU A 782 30.79 23.94 -5.19
CA LEU A 782 29.61 23.87 -4.37
C LEU A 782 29.13 22.39 -4.33
N GLU A 783 29.07 21.85 -3.14
CA GLU A 783 28.59 20.48 -2.90
C GLU A 783 27.27 20.52 -2.16
N PHE A 784 26.28 19.76 -2.66
CA PHE A 784 25.03 19.48 -1.96
C PHE A 784 25.03 18.03 -1.48
N ILE A 785 24.78 17.81 -0.19
CA ILE A 785 24.73 16.48 0.43
C ILE A 785 23.39 16.31 1.15
N TYR A 786 22.64 15.26 0.80
CA TYR A 786 21.37 14.95 1.43
C TYR A 786 21.59 14.14 2.70
N ARG A 787 21.36 14.77 3.85
CA ARG A 787 21.52 14.18 5.18
C ARG A 787 20.48 14.75 6.14
N PRO A 788 19.20 14.31 6.05
CA PRO A 788 18.14 14.84 6.91
C PRO A 788 18.39 14.51 8.39
N ALA A 789 18.16 15.49 9.25
CA ALA A 789 18.34 15.32 10.69
C ALA A 789 17.38 14.26 11.28
N SER A 790 16.20 14.12 10.69
CA SER A 790 15.21 13.10 11.05
C SER A 790 15.74 11.66 10.86
N VAL A 791 16.51 11.40 9.80
CA VAL A 791 17.19 10.11 9.60
C VAL A 791 18.24 9.86 10.67
N VAL A 792 19.10 10.85 10.92
CA VAL A 792 20.17 10.72 11.94
C VAL A 792 19.58 10.49 13.33
N LEU A 793 18.57 11.28 13.71
CA LEU A 793 17.86 11.09 14.98
C LEU A 793 17.18 9.71 15.03
N GLY A 794 16.53 9.30 13.93
CA GLY A 794 15.89 8.00 13.84
C GLY A 794 16.86 6.85 14.06
N LEU A 795 18.06 6.92 13.46
CA LEU A 795 19.10 5.89 13.65
C LEU A 795 19.60 5.83 15.10
N TRP A 796 19.77 6.97 15.76
CA TRP A 796 20.12 7.02 17.19
C TRP A 796 19.03 6.40 18.07
N LEU A 797 17.76 6.73 17.81
CA LEU A 797 16.63 6.18 18.57
C LEU A 797 16.49 4.66 18.34
N ALA A 798 16.66 4.19 17.12
CA ALA A 798 16.63 2.77 16.80
C ALA A 798 17.81 2.02 17.43
N GLY A 799 19.01 2.62 17.41
CA GLY A 799 20.19 2.07 18.08
C GLY A 799 19.99 1.92 19.59
N LEU A 800 19.46 2.97 20.24
CA LEU A 800 19.13 2.92 21.67
C LEU A 800 18.09 1.84 21.97
N ALA A 801 17.01 1.77 21.19
CA ALA A 801 15.97 0.75 21.35
C ALA A 801 16.52 -0.67 21.13
N ALA A 802 17.41 -0.85 20.17
CA ALA A 802 18.07 -2.14 19.92
C ALA A 802 18.96 -2.55 21.12
N ILE A 803 19.73 -1.62 21.70
CA ILE A 803 20.56 -1.88 22.90
C ILE A 803 19.66 -2.28 24.07
N VAL A 804 18.56 -1.54 24.32
CA VAL A 804 17.61 -1.87 25.38
C VAL A 804 17.00 -3.24 25.16
N LEU A 805 16.60 -3.58 23.94
CA LEU A 805 16.00 -4.86 23.59
C LEU A 805 16.99 -6.02 23.76
N LEU A 806 18.23 -5.85 23.30
CA LEU A 806 19.29 -6.86 23.45
C LEU A 806 19.65 -7.06 24.92
N GLY A 807 19.76 -5.98 25.72
CA GLY A 807 19.94 -6.06 27.17
C GLY A 807 18.80 -6.81 27.87
N TRP A 808 17.56 -6.55 27.44
CA TRP A 808 16.39 -7.25 27.97
C TRP A 808 16.44 -8.75 27.64
N LEU A 809 16.77 -9.10 26.40
CA LEU A 809 16.94 -10.51 25.98
C LEU A 809 18.07 -11.21 26.74
N ALA A 810 19.18 -10.52 26.98
CA ALA A 810 20.30 -11.04 27.77
C ALA A 810 19.87 -11.33 29.22
N VAL A 811 19.13 -10.43 29.86
CA VAL A 811 18.59 -10.64 31.22
C VAL A 811 17.65 -11.86 31.27
N ILE A 812 16.77 -12.00 30.28
CA ILE A 812 15.88 -13.17 30.18
C ILE A 812 16.70 -14.45 30.05
N HIS A 813 17.72 -14.45 29.19
CA HIS A 813 18.59 -15.62 28.98
C HIS A 813 19.36 -16.02 30.24
N LEU A 814 19.95 -15.06 30.95
CA LEU A 814 20.69 -15.32 32.21
C LEU A 814 19.76 -15.89 33.29
N ARG A 815 18.55 -15.32 33.46
CA ARG A 815 17.56 -15.84 34.42
C ARG A 815 17.10 -17.26 34.07
N SER A 816 16.98 -17.59 32.79
CA SER A 816 16.59 -18.93 32.36
C SER A 816 17.69 -19.99 32.68
N ARG A 817 18.96 -19.59 32.57
CA ARG A 817 20.09 -20.46 32.93
C ARG A 817 20.21 -20.69 34.46
N GLN A 818 19.99 -19.65 35.27
CA GLN A 818 19.98 -19.74 36.72
C GLN A 818 18.89 -20.68 37.25
N ASN A 819 17.71 -20.69 36.61
CA ASN A 819 16.63 -21.59 37.00
C ASN A 819 16.81 -23.05 36.53
N GLN A 820 17.79 -23.35 35.68
CA GLN A 820 18.12 -24.72 35.24
C GLN A 820 19.25 -25.36 36.07
N SER A 821 19.99 -24.57 36.84
CA SER A 821 21.16 -25.07 37.58
C SER A 821 20.91 -25.72 38.95
N PRO A 822 19.74 -25.68 39.65
CA PRO A 822 19.56 -26.28 40.96
C PRO A 822 19.29 -27.79 40.98
N ASN A 823 18.99 -28.45 39.85
CA ASN A 823 18.49 -29.84 39.86
C ASN A 823 19.56 -30.92 39.57
N GLN A 824 20.86 -30.57 39.50
CA GLN A 824 21.93 -31.58 39.31
C GLN A 824 22.78 -31.88 40.55
N ILE A 825 22.49 -31.26 41.69
CA ILE A 825 23.31 -31.48 42.94
C ILE A 825 22.55 -32.29 44.02
N ALA A 826 21.38 -32.81 43.73
CA ALA A 826 20.57 -33.57 44.73
C ALA A 826 20.46 -35.07 44.44
N THR A 827 21.35 -35.65 43.65
CA THR A 827 21.50 -37.12 43.52
C THR A 827 22.99 -37.45 43.39
N GLY A 828 23.67 -37.41 44.49
CA GLY A 828 25.01 -37.96 44.72
C GLY A 828 25.03 -38.68 46.03
#